data_151a0dbf0c4815dd0f64a417ee7cad01
#
_entry.id   151a0dbf0c4815dd0f64a417ee7cad01
#
_cell.length_a   1.000
_cell.length_b   1.000
_cell.length_c   1.000
_cell.angle_alpha   90.00
_cell.angle_beta   90.00
_cell.angle_gamma   90.00
#
_symmetry.space_group_name_H-M   'P 1'
#
loop_
_entity.id
_entity.type
_entity.pdbx_description
1 polymer ?
#
loop_
_entity_poly.entity_id
_entity_poly.type
_entity_poly.pdbx_seq_one_letter_code
_entity_poly.pdbx_strand_id
1 'polypeptide(L)'
;MKHGSKMNMAVLRRLLTGYLKKMAVPVVMAGAFLGTSSMAFAENCLIPGVEQTVRNISVKGVVLDPAGEPIIGASVLLKGVNGVGTITDVDGNFILSVPVDGVLQVSYIGYKTTEVKVNGQSSLKVTLMEDTEMLDEVVVVGYGIQKKASVTGSVAAINSQKLMEVKAPSVTNMLAGRLPGLRAVQRSGSPGDDAASVDIRGYGSMLVIVDGVERDYTQLDPNDIESISILKDAAAAVYGFKGSNGVLLVTTKKGTEQKAKIEYNGYVGLQQVTRYPKMMNAYEYASLYNEAIYNNDPWRGANAYSQEQLMAYRNGTAGTDWWGETMRSTAPQTSHNLSVTGGTERVKYYMSVGYMDQGGILRSEDWNYKRYNVRSNLSVEITKGLNVELGLSGRYDNRKRPYDADNLFRSAQMAIPTYSIYANDNPDYWGGVGDMANPVHVSDSEYSGNEDRLRREFNGSLALTWKFPWVKGLIAKALVAYDYTNTEWKTWRRDLTEYTYDYANEEYVGKEINTAYLESKFENYEKPTYQFSLNYNNTFAKRHNIGATFVWEMYNDKKNWVTGTRDFAIGLIPDLDYGNDSNQKSSGKTQKTAHAGWVGRLNYDYGNRYLVEFNFRYDGTYKFQRGNRWGFFPGVSLGWRVSEEDFFKKLLPDMDNLKIRASYAKVGDEGDFDAFQYLDGYTSHGSYIMGSGGVTSGMTTVGMANSWLTWYESKIMNVGFEVSYHRGLISMEFDWFRRNRSGLPATRSGSLPTVFGESMPQENLNSDINTGFEIAIGHKNKIGEFLYDISANFSTTRIKYDYVERAASTNMYDNWRNNTNGRYKSIRWGKRVIGQFTSFEEILNSPIQDGDGNRTLLPGDLKFEDYNSDGIIDDKDTQPLGHGDTPRIYYGLNM
;
A
#
# COMPACT_ATOMS: atom_id res chain seq x y z
N MET A 1 15.76 -44.53 -38.60
CA MET A 1 16.14 -43.91 -39.89
C MET A 1 16.12 -42.40 -39.71
N LYS A 2 17.23 -41.73 -39.99
CA LYS A 2 17.41 -40.29 -39.85
C LYS A 2 16.54 -39.53 -40.84
N HIS A 3 15.74 -38.58 -40.37
CA HIS A 3 15.28 -37.44 -41.19
C HIS A 3 15.40 -36.13 -40.38
N GLY A 4 16.54 -35.43 -40.61
CA GLY A 4 16.73 -34.08 -40.13
C GLY A 4 15.95 -33.11 -41.06
N SER A 5 15.00 -32.43 -40.49
CA SER A 5 14.29 -31.34 -41.14
C SER A 5 15.15 -30.07 -41.09
N LYS A 6 15.69 -29.63 -42.25
CA LYS A 6 16.34 -28.33 -42.44
C LYS A 6 15.27 -27.26 -42.34
N MET A 7 15.25 -26.51 -41.24
CA MET A 7 14.42 -25.34 -41.08
C MET A 7 14.86 -24.24 -42.08
N ASN A 8 13.92 -23.78 -42.89
CA ASN A 8 14.17 -22.89 -44.03
C ASN A 8 14.48 -21.47 -43.53
N MET A 9 15.67 -20.97 -43.78
CA MET A 9 16.15 -19.63 -43.38
C MET A 9 15.26 -18.46 -43.83
N ALA A 10 14.38 -18.67 -44.80
CA ALA A 10 13.40 -17.67 -45.24
C ALA A 10 12.28 -17.42 -44.22
N VAL A 11 11.90 -18.44 -43.43
CA VAL A 11 10.91 -18.34 -42.38
C VAL A 11 11.48 -17.60 -41.15
N LEU A 12 12.74 -17.85 -40.83
CA LEU A 12 13.41 -17.13 -39.73
C LEU A 12 13.62 -15.64 -40.06
N ARG A 13 13.87 -15.29 -41.33
CA ARG A 13 13.99 -13.90 -41.77
C ARG A 13 12.64 -13.16 -41.77
N ARG A 14 11.52 -13.83 -42.04
CA ARG A 14 10.15 -13.25 -41.92
C ARG A 14 9.74 -13.06 -40.50
N LEU A 15 10.08 -13.95 -39.56
CA LEU A 15 9.79 -13.81 -38.16
C LEU A 15 10.61 -12.67 -37.51
N LEU A 16 11.90 -12.55 -37.84
CA LEU A 16 12.77 -11.46 -37.37
C LEU A 16 12.34 -10.07 -37.88
N THR A 17 11.92 -9.97 -39.16
CA THR A 17 11.42 -8.67 -39.69
C THR A 17 10.02 -8.31 -39.15
N GLY A 18 9.20 -9.28 -38.80
CA GLY A 18 7.91 -9.05 -38.11
C GLY A 18 8.05 -8.55 -36.67
N TYR A 19 9.04 -9.08 -35.94
CA TYR A 19 9.35 -8.65 -34.57
C TYR A 19 10.00 -7.27 -34.52
N LEU A 20 10.90 -6.96 -35.45
CA LEU A 20 11.56 -5.64 -35.55
C LEU A 20 10.58 -4.53 -35.95
N LYS A 21 9.54 -4.81 -36.73
CA LYS A 21 8.48 -3.83 -37.05
C LYS A 21 7.53 -3.55 -35.83
N LYS A 22 7.36 -4.51 -34.93
CA LYS A 22 6.54 -4.30 -33.69
C LYS A 22 7.30 -3.60 -32.57
N MET A 23 8.64 -3.59 -32.60
CA MET A 23 9.47 -2.82 -31.66
C MET A 23 9.80 -1.40 -32.12
N ALA A 24 9.58 -1.04 -33.38
CA ALA A 24 9.93 0.27 -33.92
C ALA A 24 8.95 1.40 -33.57
N VAL A 25 7.73 1.09 -33.12
CA VAL A 25 6.72 2.11 -32.81
C VAL A 25 6.98 2.86 -31.50
N PRO A 26 7.50 2.28 -30.41
CA PRO A 26 7.83 3.05 -29.21
C PRO A 26 9.16 3.81 -29.29
N VAL A 27 10.07 3.46 -30.19
CA VAL A 27 11.40 4.13 -30.29
C VAL A 27 11.31 5.40 -31.15
N VAL A 28 10.37 5.49 -32.07
CA VAL A 28 10.20 6.68 -32.95
C VAL A 28 9.55 7.86 -32.16
N MET A 29 8.80 7.62 -31.11
CA MET A 29 8.26 8.70 -30.25
C MET A 29 9.32 9.29 -29.29
N ALA A 30 10.39 8.57 -28.97
CA ALA A 30 11.51 9.09 -28.17
C ALA A 30 12.57 9.81 -29.02
N GLY A 31 12.64 9.53 -30.33
CA GLY A 31 13.62 10.13 -31.26
C GLY A 31 13.21 11.47 -31.90
N ALA A 32 11.93 11.84 -31.82
CA ALA A 32 11.41 13.08 -32.43
C ALA A 32 11.66 14.36 -31.62
N PHE A 33 12.26 14.24 -30.41
CA PHE A 33 12.58 15.39 -29.52
C PHE A 33 14.09 15.74 -29.50
N LEU A 34 14.93 15.07 -30.28
CA LEU A 34 16.39 15.25 -30.28
C LEU A 34 16.95 15.80 -31.61
N GLY A 35 16.18 16.48 -32.40
CA GLY A 35 16.64 17.00 -33.65
C GLY A 35 16.20 18.43 -33.89
N THR A 36 16.97 19.38 -33.41
CA THR A 36 17.39 20.67 -34.06
C THR A 36 17.87 21.64 -32.98
N SER A 37 19.13 21.58 -32.62
CA SER A 37 19.86 22.75 -32.18
C SER A 37 21.10 22.89 -33.08
N SER A 38 20.94 23.64 -34.15
CA SER A 38 22.05 24.14 -34.96
C SER A 38 22.88 25.09 -34.11
N MET A 39 24.10 24.71 -33.82
CA MET A 39 25.13 25.61 -33.32
C MET A 39 25.46 26.65 -34.40
N ALA A 40 25.06 27.88 -34.14
CA ALA A 40 25.64 29.03 -34.81
C ALA A 40 26.94 29.37 -34.08
N PHE A 41 28.07 29.15 -34.75
CA PHE A 41 29.35 29.78 -34.38
C PHE A 41 29.26 31.28 -34.66
N ALA A 42 29.29 32.08 -33.59
CA ALA A 42 29.55 33.51 -33.73
C ALA A 42 31.05 33.75 -33.57
N GLU A 43 31.67 34.23 -34.66
CA GLU A 43 33.06 34.67 -34.68
C GLU A 43 33.27 35.84 -33.69
N ASN A 44 34.38 35.77 -33.00
CA ASN A 44 34.90 36.76 -32.11
C ASN A 44 35.12 38.13 -32.78
N CYS A 45 34.46 39.14 -32.26
CA CYS A 45 34.87 40.53 -32.40
C CYS A 45 35.68 40.90 -31.18
N LEU A 46 36.99 41.00 -31.30
CA LEU A 46 37.92 41.49 -30.30
C LEU A 46 37.75 43.00 -30.10
N ILE A 47 37.29 43.39 -28.93
CA ILE A 47 37.47 44.76 -28.41
C ILE A 47 38.57 44.67 -27.36
N PRO A 48 39.65 45.47 -27.45
CA PRO A 48 40.69 45.44 -26.40
C PRO A 48 40.18 46.16 -25.16
N GLY A 49 39.76 45.38 -24.18
CA GLY A 49 39.49 45.85 -22.83
C GLY A 49 40.72 45.65 -21.94
N VAL A 50 41.07 46.64 -21.25
CA VAL A 50 42.18 46.80 -20.29
C VAL A 50 42.24 45.56 -19.39
N GLU A 51 43.29 44.75 -19.47
CA GLU A 51 43.65 43.72 -18.51
C GLU A 51 44.00 44.38 -17.16
N GLN A 52 43.03 44.43 -16.24
CA GLN A 52 43.43 44.51 -14.83
C GLN A 52 44.05 43.15 -14.45
N THR A 53 45.39 43.15 -14.32
CA THR A 53 46.11 42.01 -13.74
C THR A 53 45.64 41.81 -12.34
N VAL A 54 44.67 40.90 -12.14
CA VAL A 54 44.26 40.44 -10.81
C VAL A 54 45.44 39.67 -10.19
N ARG A 55 46.06 40.22 -9.17
CA ARG A 55 47.17 39.60 -8.49
C ARG A 55 46.68 38.44 -7.67
N ASN A 56 46.89 37.20 -8.19
CA ASN A 56 46.57 35.97 -7.41
C ASN A 56 47.65 35.71 -6.36
N ILE A 57 47.24 35.30 -5.20
CA ILE A 57 48.10 34.84 -4.13
C ILE A 57 47.79 33.37 -3.80
N SER A 58 48.80 32.64 -3.40
CA SER A 58 48.61 31.28 -2.90
C SER A 58 48.21 31.33 -1.40
N VAL A 59 46.99 30.97 -1.10
CA VAL A 59 46.45 30.92 0.26
C VAL A 59 46.59 29.51 0.79
N LYS A 60 47.26 29.34 1.89
CA LYS A 60 47.28 28.11 2.71
C LYS A 60 46.31 28.30 3.87
N GLY A 61 45.55 27.27 4.23
CA GLY A 61 44.66 27.37 5.37
C GLY A 61 44.40 26.02 5.99
N VAL A 62 43.78 26.06 7.17
CA VAL A 62 43.30 24.88 7.87
C VAL A 62 41.82 25.08 8.18
N VAL A 63 41.04 24.05 7.96
CA VAL A 63 39.60 23.99 8.31
C VAL A 63 39.43 23.12 9.53
N LEU A 64 38.91 23.70 10.61
CA LEU A 64 38.70 23.03 11.88
C LEU A 64 37.22 23.07 12.29
N ASP A 65 36.83 22.19 13.19
CA ASP A 65 35.55 22.24 13.89
C ASP A 65 35.61 23.17 15.14
N PRO A 66 34.54 23.38 15.90
CA PRO A 66 34.54 24.19 17.13
C PRO A 66 35.34 23.59 18.24
N ALA A 67 35.65 22.28 18.25
CA ALA A 67 36.53 21.63 19.23
C ALA A 67 38.02 21.79 18.86
N GLY A 68 38.30 22.29 17.64
CA GLY A 68 39.65 22.47 17.12
C GLY A 68 40.20 21.25 16.37
N GLU A 69 39.36 20.26 16.05
CA GLU A 69 39.76 19.11 15.27
C GLU A 69 39.72 19.41 13.75
N PRO A 70 40.65 18.83 12.95
CA PRO A 70 40.70 19.08 11.52
C PRO A 70 39.53 18.43 10.76
N ILE A 71 38.92 19.18 9.86
CA ILE A 71 37.85 18.66 8.99
C ILE A 71 38.43 18.18 7.66
N ILE A 72 38.45 16.89 7.45
CA ILE A 72 39.00 16.21 6.28
C ILE A 72 37.96 16.26 5.12
N GLY A 73 38.39 16.62 3.90
CA GLY A 73 37.52 16.62 2.73
C GLY A 73 36.52 17.78 2.64
N ALA A 74 36.71 18.84 3.46
CA ALA A 74 35.92 20.05 3.33
C ALA A 74 36.20 20.73 1.97
N SER A 75 35.12 21.15 1.28
CA SER A 75 35.22 21.84 0.00
C SER A 75 35.52 23.33 0.21
N VAL A 76 36.57 23.83 -0.41
CA VAL A 76 37.00 25.24 -0.39
C VAL A 76 36.92 25.79 -1.81
N LEU A 77 35.97 26.67 -2.08
CA LEU A 77 35.68 27.21 -3.42
C LEU A 77 35.88 28.73 -3.42
N LEU A 78 36.34 29.30 -4.52
CA LEU A 78 36.30 30.73 -4.74
C LEU A 78 34.89 31.16 -5.12
N LYS A 79 34.25 32.00 -4.32
CA LYS A 79 32.87 32.47 -4.54
C LYS A 79 32.77 33.27 -5.85
N GLY A 80 31.80 32.91 -6.69
CA GLY A 80 31.52 33.61 -7.95
C GLY A 80 32.37 33.19 -9.14
N VAL A 81 33.31 32.22 -9.01
CA VAL A 81 34.14 31.69 -10.07
C VAL A 81 33.98 30.16 -10.15
N ASN A 82 33.40 29.68 -11.21
CA ASN A 82 33.23 28.23 -11.41
C ASN A 82 34.57 27.53 -11.71
N GLY A 83 34.85 26.46 -11.00
CA GLY A 83 36.00 25.58 -11.23
C GLY A 83 37.29 25.97 -10.50
N VAL A 84 37.29 26.98 -9.65
CA VAL A 84 38.42 27.31 -8.77
C VAL A 84 38.10 26.87 -7.34
N GLY A 85 38.70 25.75 -6.92
CA GLY A 85 38.47 25.20 -5.59
C GLY A 85 39.42 24.02 -5.30
N THR A 86 39.43 23.60 -4.05
CA THR A 86 40.20 22.47 -3.53
C THR A 86 39.40 21.78 -2.40
N ILE A 87 39.90 20.64 -1.94
CA ILE A 87 39.41 19.95 -0.74
C ILE A 87 40.51 19.88 0.32
N THR A 88 40.14 19.85 1.56
CA THR A 88 41.11 19.71 2.68
C THR A 88 41.65 18.29 2.76
N ASP A 89 42.95 18.20 3.15
CA ASP A 89 43.64 16.95 3.38
C ASP A 89 43.29 16.31 4.77
N VAL A 90 44.04 15.26 5.16
CA VAL A 90 43.83 14.52 6.41
C VAL A 90 44.08 15.34 7.67
N ASP A 91 44.83 16.42 7.58
CA ASP A 91 45.12 17.37 8.65
C ASP A 91 44.25 18.64 8.55
N GLY A 92 43.21 18.62 7.69
CA GLY A 92 42.32 19.75 7.45
C GLY A 92 42.92 20.90 6.62
N ASN A 93 44.14 20.75 6.06
CA ASN A 93 44.82 21.80 5.33
C ASN A 93 44.35 21.89 3.90
N PHE A 94 44.38 23.11 3.35
CA PHE A 94 44.14 23.37 1.93
C PHE A 94 45.14 24.39 1.39
N ILE A 95 45.37 24.34 0.07
CA ILE A 95 46.13 25.33 -0.68
C ILE A 95 45.34 25.70 -1.91
N LEU A 96 45.06 26.98 -2.11
CA LEU A 96 44.30 27.48 -3.23
C LEU A 96 44.87 28.82 -3.74
N SER A 97 45.05 28.96 -5.05
CA SER A 97 45.47 30.21 -5.66
C SER A 97 44.24 31.07 -6.03
N VAL A 98 44.11 32.25 -5.41
CA VAL A 98 42.93 33.12 -5.54
C VAL A 98 43.30 34.58 -5.55
N PRO A 99 42.43 35.46 -6.05
CA PRO A 99 42.64 36.91 -6.03
C PRO A 99 42.83 37.43 -4.59
N VAL A 100 43.61 38.49 -4.44
CA VAL A 100 43.91 39.10 -3.17
C VAL A 100 42.67 39.53 -2.36
N ASP A 101 41.60 39.91 -3.07
CA ASP A 101 40.29 40.29 -2.50
C ASP A 101 39.23 39.21 -2.63
N GLY A 102 39.62 37.99 -2.96
CA GLY A 102 38.74 36.83 -3.15
C GLY A 102 37.97 36.47 -1.86
N VAL A 103 36.79 35.90 -2.00
CA VAL A 103 35.99 35.31 -0.92
C VAL A 103 36.01 33.81 -1.08
N LEU A 104 36.50 33.09 -0.10
CA LEU A 104 36.44 31.65 -0.05
C LEU A 104 35.10 31.19 0.57
N GLN A 105 34.44 30.25 -0.06
CA GLN A 105 33.28 29.56 0.46
C GLN A 105 33.72 28.16 0.89
N VAL A 106 33.71 27.92 2.20
CA VAL A 106 34.11 26.65 2.80
C VAL A 106 32.88 25.90 3.27
N SER A 107 32.71 24.66 2.83
CA SER A 107 31.54 23.82 3.14
C SER A 107 31.94 22.37 3.40
N TYR A 108 31.25 21.75 4.34
CA TYR A 108 31.36 20.32 4.64
C TYR A 108 30.03 19.76 5.09
N ILE A 109 29.78 18.47 4.86
CA ILE A 109 28.53 17.81 5.25
C ILE A 109 28.37 17.85 6.77
N GLY A 110 27.26 18.40 7.26
CA GLY A 110 27.00 18.57 8.69
C GLY A 110 27.52 19.88 9.30
N TYR A 111 28.08 20.78 8.49
CA TYR A 111 28.58 22.09 8.93
C TYR A 111 27.96 23.23 8.11
N LYS A 112 27.78 24.40 8.75
CA LYS A 112 27.35 25.64 8.09
C LYS A 112 28.39 26.12 7.09
N THR A 113 27.96 26.32 5.85
CA THR A 113 28.84 26.95 4.86
C THR A 113 29.30 28.32 5.34
N THR A 114 30.62 28.51 5.42
CA THR A 114 31.23 29.74 5.95
C THR A 114 31.95 30.48 4.82
N GLU A 115 31.71 31.77 4.72
CA GLU A 115 32.43 32.65 3.77
C GLU A 115 33.55 33.41 4.47
N VAL A 116 34.76 33.29 3.92
CA VAL A 116 35.96 33.94 4.47
C VAL A 116 36.59 34.82 3.40
N LYS A 117 36.77 36.10 3.69
CA LYS A 117 37.49 37.02 2.80
C LYS A 117 38.99 36.79 2.93
N VAL A 118 39.69 36.69 1.83
CA VAL A 118 41.15 36.47 1.80
C VAL A 118 41.91 37.71 2.25
N ASN A 119 41.48 38.93 1.86
CA ASN A 119 42.08 40.22 2.29
C ASN A 119 43.62 40.24 2.23
N GLY A 120 44.19 39.58 1.24
CA GLY A 120 45.65 39.54 1.10
C GLY A 120 46.40 38.60 2.04
N GLN A 121 45.71 37.85 2.87
CA GLN A 121 46.33 36.92 3.82
C GLN A 121 46.78 35.63 3.09
N SER A 122 48.02 35.22 3.31
CA SER A 122 48.58 33.99 2.74
C SER A 122 48.32 32.76 3.63
N SER A 123 47.78 32.95 4.85
CA SER A 123 47.38 31.88 5.76
C SER A 123 46.04 32.16 6.40
N LEU A 124 45.11 31.20 6.35
CA LEU A 124 43.78 31.31 6.90
C LEU A 124 43.45 30.15 7.82
N LYS A 125 42.83 30.47 8.96
CA LYS A 125 42.23 29.48 9.84
C LYS A 125 40.70 29.63 9.73
N VAL A 126 40.01 28.60 9.28
CA VAL A 126 38.54 28.59 9.12
C VAL A 126 37.96 27.61 10.12
N THR A 127 37.08 28.10 10.97
CA THR A 127 36.32 27.23 11.87
C THR A 127 34.89 27.09 11.28
N LEU A 128 34.53 25.88 10.91
CA LEU A 128 33.14 25.57 10.48
C LEU A 128 32.32 25.27 11.72
N MET A 129 31.22 25.98 11.87
CA MET A 129 30.25 25.69 12.91
C MET A 129 29.36 24.54 12.44
N GLU A 130 29.13 23.56 13.29
CA GLU A 130 28.20 22.49 13.01
C GLU A 130 26.83 23.06 12.61
N ASP A 131 26.25 22.49 11.58
CA ASP A 131 24.91 22.87 11.15
C ASP A 131 23.88 22.28 12.10
N THR A 132 23.62 23.00 13.17
CA THR A 132 22.64 22.64 14.20
C THR A 132 21.19 22.87 13.76
N GLU A 133 20.95 23.19 12.48
CA GLU A 133 19.60 23.37 11.95
C GLU A 133 18.85 22.02 11.73
N MET A 134 18.75 21.17 12.77
CA MET A 134 17.67 20.17 12.84
C MET A 134 16.27 20.80 12.90
N LEU A 135 16.17 22.12 12.92
CA LEU A 135 14.90 22.87 13.00
C LEU A 135 14.27 23.20 11.64
N ASP A 136 14.97 22.96 10.55
CA ASP A 136 14.44 23.22 9.20
C ASP A 136 13.95 21.96 8.47
N GLU A 137 13.73 20.85 9.18
CA GLU A 137 13.01 19.71 8.59
C GLU A 137 11.64 20.17 8.11
N VAL A 138 11.44 20.12 6.80
CA VAL A 138 10.16 20.47 6.17
C VAL A 138 9.36 19.20 5.92
N VAL A 139 8.08 19.25 6.19
CA VAL A 139 7.14 18.17 5.93
C VAL A 139 6.10 18.61 4.91
N VAL A 140 5.75 17.69 4.03
CA VAL A 140 4.63 17.92 3.11
C VAL A 140 3.35 17.78 3.91
N VAL A 141 2.55 18.83 3.88
CA VAL A 141 1.22 18.87 4.51
C VAL A 141 0.16 19.17 3.44
N GLY A 142 -1.10 19.08 3.79
CA GLY A 142 -2.19 19.33 2.85
C GLY A 142 -1.99 20.59 2.00
N TYR A 143 -1.85 20.43 0.70
CA TYR A 143 -1.69 21.48 -0.33
C TYR A 143 -0.50 22.45 -0.11
N GLY A 144 0.55 22.01 0.62
CA GLY A 144 1.74 22.83 0.83
C GLY A 144 2.85 22.14 1.60
N ILE A 145 3.91 22.89 1.88
CA ILE A 145 5.06 22.47 2.67
C ILE A 145 5.13 23.35 3.89
N GLN A 146 5.36 22.77 5.07
CA GLN A 146 5.55 23.52 6.32
C GLN A 146 6.81 23.03 7.03
N LYS A 147 7.42 23.90 7.85
CA LYS A 147 8.46 23.47 8.79
C LYS A 147 7.85 22.54 9.83
N LYS A 148 8.46 21.42 10.13
CA LYS A 148 7.99 20.44 11.13
C LYS A 148 7.72 21.11 12.48
N ALA A 149 8.57 22.06 12.86
CA ALA A 149 8.41 22.85 14.08
C ALA A 149 7.07 23.63 14.15
N SER A 150 6.54 24.11 13.01
CA SER A 150 5.29 24.90 12.93
C SER A 150 4.04 24.04 12.71
N VAL A 151 4.18 22.74 12.50
CA VAL A 151 3.02 21.85 12.31
C VAL A 151 2.34 21.60 13.65
N THR A 152 1.03 21.79 13.71
CA THR A 152 0.20 21.59 14.93
C THR A 152 -0.51 20.25 14.95
N GLY A 153 -0.65 19.59 13.80
CA GLY A 153 -1.24 18.25 13.68
C GLY A 153 -0.21 17.12 13.86
N SER A 154 -0.70 15.88 14.03
CA SER A 154 0.15 14.69 14.09
C SER A 154 0.59 14.27 12.68
N VAL A 155 1.88 14.44 12.37
CA VAL A 155 2.47 14.11 11.08
C VAL A 155 3.72 13.26 11.31
N ALA A 156 3.82 12.12 10.63
CA ALA A 156 5.03 11.31 10.59
C ALA A 156 5.54 11.22 9.14
N ALA A 157 6.84 11.28 8.93
CA ALA A 157 7.44 11.25 7.60
C ALA A 157 8.64 10.30 7.55
N ILE A 158 8.89 9.75 6.37
CA ILE A 158 10.06 8.95 6.03
C ILE A 158 10.61 9.41 4.68
N ASN A 159 11.91 9.60 4.60
CA ASN A 159 12.58 9.97 3.36
C ASN A 159 12.99 8.75 2.53
N SER A 160 13.39 8.99 1.28
CA SER A 160 13.83 7.96 0.34
C SER A 160 14.95 7.07 0.90
N GLN A 161 15.95 7.66 1.54
CA GLN A 161 17.09 6.92 2.07
C GLN A 161 16.64 5.87 3.08
N LYS A 162 15.87 6.26 4.09
CA LYS A 162 15.33 5.34 5.09
C LYS A 162 14.37 4.32 4.48
N LEU A 163 13.53 4.72 3.49
CA LEU A 163 12.62 3.81 2.82
C LEU A 163 13.38 2.68 2.11
N MET A 164 14.47 3.02 1.41
CA MET A 164 15.27 2.09 0.60
C MET A 164 16.18 1.13 1.39
N GLU A 165 16.28 1.26 2.71
CA GLU A 165 17.01 0.30 3.57
C GLU A 165 16.40 -1.10 3.53
N VAL A 166 15.08 -1.21 3.35
CA VAL A 166 14.37 -2.49 3.17
C VAL A 166 14.07 -2.69 1.69
N LYS A 167 14.48 -3.83 1.14
CA LYS A 167 14.18 -4.23 -0.22
C LYS A 167 12.93 -5.10 -0.23
N ALA A 168 11.85 -4.61 -0.84
CA ALA A 168 10.61 -5.36 -1.01
C ALA A 168 9.98 -5.00 -2.37
N PRO A 169 9.16 -5.89 -2.96
CA PRO A 169 8.51 -5.66 -4.25
C PRO A 169 7.52 -4.50 -4.23
N SER A 170 6.83 -4.31 -3.11
CA SER A 170 5.81 -3.28 -2.92
C SER A 170 6.24 -2.22 -1.90
N VAL A 171 5.95 -0.95 -2.20
CA VAL A 171 6.18 0.18 -1.27
C VAL A 171 5.46 -0.02 0.06
N THR A 172 4.28 -0.64 0.07
CA THR A 172 3.51 -0.87 1.29
C THR A 172 4.24 -1.79 2.28
N ASN A 173 4.96 -2.80 1.77
CA ASN A 173 5.74 -3.71 2.60
C ASN A 173 6.97 -3.03 3.21
N MET A 174 7.56 -2.05 2.49
CA MET A 174 8.70 -1.26 2.98
C MET A 174 8.33 -0.32 4.12
N LEU A 175 7.05 0.02 4.28
CA LEU A 175 6.53 0.91 5.33
C LEU A 175 6.25 0.20 6.66
N ALA A 176 6.21 -1.13 6.67
CA ALA A 176 5.85 -1.91 7.86
C ALA A 176 6.81 -1.63 9.03
N GLY A 177 6.26 -1.24 10.20
CA GLY A 177 7.02 -0.95 11.42
C GLY A 177 7.88 0.32 11.40
N ARG A 178 7.79 1.17 10.36
CA ARG A 178 8.64 2.34 10.21
C ARG A 178 8.02 3.67 10.62
N LEU A 179 6.71 3.76 10.57
CA LEU A 179 5.97 4.99 10.89
C LEU A 179 5.01 4.75 12.05
N PRO A 180 5.04 5.57 13.11
CA PRO A 180 4.13 5.42 14.25
C PRO A 180 2.68 5.62 13.80
N GLY A 181 1.79 4.72 14.24
CA GLY A 181 0.37 4.71 13.89
C GLY A 181 0.05 4.12 12.51
N LEU A 182 1.05 3.77 11.71
CA LEU A 182 0.85 3.02 10.48
C LEU A 182 0.80 1.53 10.78
N ARG A 183 -0.28 0.88 10.36
CA ARG A 183 -0.47 -0.55 10.45
C ARG A 183 -0.35 -1.14 9.04
N ALA A 184 0.55 -2.08 8.86
CA ALA A 184 0.73 -2.80 7.61
C ALA A 184 0.58 -4.30 7.87
N VAL A 185 -0.32 -4.95 7.13
CA VAL A 185 -0.58 -6.39 7.24
C VAL A 185 -0.48 -7.00 5.85
N GLN A 186 0.56 -7.77 5.62
CA GLN A 186 0.72 -8.55 4.39
C GLN A 186 -0.05 -9.86 4.54
N ARG A 187 -1.03 -10.09 3.66
CA ARG A 187 -1.89 -11.28 3.67
C ARG A 187 -1.51 -12.31 2.63
N SER A 188 -0.76 -11.91 1.63
CA SER A 188 -0.33 -12.74 0.51
C SER A 188 1.14 -12.49 0.20
N GLY A 189 1.84 -13.53 -0.26
CA GLY A 189 3.17 -13.45 -0.85
C GLY A 189 3.15 -13.70 -2.35
N SER A 190 1.95 -13.71 -2.97
CA SER A 190 1.79 -13.97 -4.41
C SER A 190 2.48 -12.90 -5.24
N PRO A 191 3.26 -13.27 -6.26
CA PRO A 191 3.89 -12.31 -7.14
C PRO A 191 2.90 -11.28 -7.71
N GLY A 192 3.21 -9.99 -7.52
CA GLY A 192 2.39 -8.88 -7.97
C GLY A 192 1.08 -8.62 -7.19
N ASP A 193 0.77 -9.43 -6.15
CA ASP A 193 -0.36 -9.26 -5.22
C ASP A 193 0.10 -9.39 -3.75
N ASP A 194 1.36 -9.14 -3.48
CA ASP A 194 2.01 -9.21 -2.17
C ASP A 194 1.96 -7.90 -1.39
N ALA A 195 1.30 -6.87 -1.91
CA ALA A 195 1.18 -5.58 -1.25
C ALA A 195 0.48 -5.70 0.11
N ALA A 196 1.10 -5.16 1.17
CA ALA A 196 0.47 -5.08 2.47
C ALA A 196 -0.77 -4.18 2.44
N SER A 197 -1.82 -4.61 3.10
CA SER A 197 -2.95 -3.74 3.44
C SER A 197 -2.48 -2.75 4.52
N VAL A 198 -2.56 -1.47 4.22
CA VAL A 198 -2.06 -0.41 5.08
C VAL A 198 -3.21 0.47 5.56
N ASP A 199 -3.24 0.75 6.85
CA ASP A 199 -4.16 1.72 7.43
C ASP A 199 -3.49 2.55 8.54
N ILE A 200 -4.11 3.68 8.86
CA ILE A 200 -3.67 4.58 9.91
C ILE A 200 -4.58 4.40 11.13
N ARG A 201 -4.00 4.08 12.29
CA ARG A 201 -4.71 3.95 13.59
C ARG A 201 -5.86 2.93 13.59
N GLY A 202 -5.88 1.98 12.64
CA GLY A 202 -7.01 1.05 12.49
C GLY A 202 -8.28 1.71 11.93
N TYR A 203 -8.16 2.84 11.27
CA TYR A 203 -9.30 3.60 10.76
C TYR A 203 -9.91 3.01 9.48
N GLY A 204 -9.22 2.10 8.82
CA GLY A 204 -9.58 1.52 7.54
C GLY A 204 -8.79 2.13 6.39
N SER A 205 -9.26 1.95 5.16
CA SER A 205 -8.56 2.44 3.96
C SER A 205 -8.30 3.94 4.03
N MET A 206 -7.04 4.32 3.93
CA MET A 206 -6.59 5.71 3.94
C MET A 206 -6.62 6.32 2.54
N LEU A 207 -6.70 7.63 2.46
CA LEU A 207 -6.51 8.38 1.22
C LEU A 207 -5.02 8.41 0.85
N VAL A 208 -4.69 8.15 -0.39
CA VAL A 208 -3.31 8.26 -0.90
C VAL A 208 -3.22 9.35 -1.96
N ILE A 209 -2.30 10.28 -1.76
CA ILE A 209 -2.03 11.39 -2.66
C ILE A 209 -0.60 11.29 -3.16
N VAL A 210 -0.43 11.16 -4.46
CA VAL A 210 0.87 11.16 -5.14
C VAL A 210 1.02 12.46 -5.91
N ASP A 211 2.01 13.29 -5.54
CA ASP A 211 2.28 14.61 -6.15
C ASP A 211 1.04 15.55 -6.21
N GLY A 212 0.18 15.47 -5.20
CA GLY A 212 -1.02 16.30 -5.08
C GLY A 212 -2.28 15.70 -5.72
N VAL A 213 -2.24 14.51 -6.32
CA VAL A 213 -3.37 13.84 -6.97
C VAL A 213 -3.61 12.49 -6.29
N GLU A 214 -4.88 12.14 -6.08
CA GLU A 214 -5.26 10.81 -5.55
C GLU A 214 -4.94 9.72 -6.56
N ARG A 215 -3.98 8.83 -6.21
CA ARG A 215 -3.47 7.75 -7.07
C ARG A 215 -3.08 6.52 -6.27
N ASP A 216 -3.02 5.36 -6.95
CA ASP A 216 -2.41 4.15 -6.40
C ASP A 216 -0.89 4.32 -6.26
N TYR A 217 -0.32 3.88 -5.14
CA TYR A 217 1.11 3.95 -4.85
C TYR A 217 1.76 2.57 -4.63
N THR A 218 0.95 1.54 -4.54
CA THR A 218 1.40 0.19 -4.13
C THR A 218 2.48 -0.37 -5.05
N GLN A 219 2.40 -0.05 -6.33
CA GLN A 219 3.28 -0.52 -7.38
C GLN A 219 4.15 0.61 -8.00
N LEU A 220 4.31 1.74 -7.30
CA LEU A 220 5.33 2.73 -7.67
C LEU A 220 6.72 2.11 -7.54
N ASP A 221 7.67 2.59 -8.36
CA ASP A 221 9.07 2.28 -8.14
C ASP A 221 9.56 3.02 -6.90
N PRO A 222 10.04 2.31 -5.84
CA PRO A 222 10.52 2.96 -4.63
C PRO A 222 11.67 3.95 -4.88
N ASN A 223 12.47 3.73 -5.94
CA ASN A 223 13.56 4.62 -6.33
C ASN A 223 13.07 6.00 -6.79
N ASP A 224 11.83 6.11 -7.26
CA ASP A 224 11.20 7.37 -7.68
C ASP A 224 10.66 8.20 -6.53
N ILE A 225 10.59 7.65 -5.31
CA ILE A 225 10.02 8.31 -4.15
C ILE A 225 11.07 9.18 -3.47
N GLU A 226 10.73 10.44 -3.19
CA GLU A 226 11.52 11.38 -2.38
C GLU A 226 11.19 11.26 -0.90
N SER A 227 9.89 11.26 -0.58
CA SER A 227 9.41 11.15 0.78
C SER A 227 7.97 10.63 0.84
N ILE A 228 7.63 10.03 1.98
CA ILE A 228 6.26 9.65 2.34
C ILE A 228 5.93 10.31 3.68
N SER A 229 4.80 11.01 3.74
CA SER A 229 4.28 11.63 4.96
C SER A 229 2.88 11.10 5.27
N ILE A 230 2.59 10.92 6.55
CA ILE A 230 1.28 10.47 7.04
C ILE A 230 0.63 11.60 7.84
N LEU A 231 -0.59 11.97 7.47
CA LEU A 231 -1.43 12.91 8.21
C LEU A 231 -2.52 12.14 8.95
N LYS A 232 -2.67 12.35 10.26
CA LYS A 232 -3.44 11.45 11.12
C LYS A 232 -4.70 12.04 11.77
N ASP A 233 -4.77 13.34 11.96
CA ASP A 233 -5.81 14.02 12.74
C ASP A 233 -6.41 15.21 11.98
N ALA A 234 -6.53 16.36 12.62
CA ALA A 234 -6.97 17.61 11.97
C ALA A 234 -6.12 17.96 10.74
N ALA A 235 -4.84 17.52 10.68
CA ALA A 235 -4.01 17.70 9.49
C ALA A 235 -4.55 16.91 8.29
N ALA A 236 -5.16 15.73 8.51
CA ALA A 236 -5.81 14.93 7.48
C ALA A 236 -7.16 15.54 7.05
N ALA A 237 -7.83 16.27 7.94
CA ALA A 237 -9.15 16.85 7.67
C ALA A 237 -9.15 17.83 6.48
N VAL A 238 -8.01 18.43 6.16
CA VAL A 238 -7.81 19.27 4.97
C VAL A 238 -8.10 18.52 3.65
N TYR A 239 -8.02 17.19 3.65
CA TYR A 239 -8.35 16.34 2.49
C TYR A 239 -9.81 15.86 2.46
N GLY A 240 -10.65 16.33 3.38
CA GLY A 240 -12.09 16.13 3.41
C GLY A 240 -12.54 14.73 3.73
N PHE A 241 -13.66 14.34 3.15
CA PHE A 241 -14.33 13.09 3.46
C PHE A 241 -13.42 11.85 3.28
N LYS A 242 -12.57 11.82 2.28
CA LYS A 242 -11.60 10.74 2.08
C LYS A 242 -10.45 10.76 3.10
N GLY A 243 -10.19 11.92 3.75
CA GLY A 243 -9.19 12.06 4.82
C GLY A 243 -9.66 11.57 6.19
N SER A 244 -10.91 11.12 6.34
CA SER A 244 -11.48 10.62 7.61
C SER A 244 -10.68 9.47 8.22
N ASN A 245 -10.04 8.67 7.39
CA ASN A 245 -9.21 7.51 7.78
C ASN A 245 -7.70 7.83 7.79
N GLY A 246 -7.34 9.12 7.68
CA GLY A 246 -5.96 9.58 7.52
C GLY A 246 -5.52 9.65 6.07
N VAL A 247 -4.40 10.31 5.83
CA VAL A 247 -3.86 10.56 4.49
C VAL A 247 -2.40 10.17 4.41
N LEU A 248 -2.04 9.46 3.36
CA LEU A 248 -0.66 9.16 2.98
C LEU A 248 -0.28 10.06 1.81
N LEU A 249 0.73 10.89 2.00
CA LEU A 249 1.28 11.77 0.98
C LEU A 249 2.57 11.16 0.44
N VAL A 250 2.62 10.88 -0.84
CA VAL A 250 3.82 10.43 -1.55
C VAL A 250 4.33 11.56 -2.42
N THR A 251 5.56 11.98 -2.19
CA THR A 251 6.26 12.95 -3.04
C THR A 251 7.27 12.21 -3.87
N THR A 252 7.25 12.40 -5.18
CA THR A 252 8.23 11.78 -6.08
C THR A 252 9.40 12.71 -6.33
N LYS A 253 10.55 12.13 -6.70
CA LYS A 253 11.78 12.86 -7.00
C LYS A 253 11.56 13.86 -8.14
N LYS A 254 12.09 15.06 -7.95
CA LYS A 254 12.07 16.16 -8.95
C LYS A 254 13.50 16.49 -9.40
N GLY A 255 13.60 17.18 -10.52
CA GLY A 255 14.88 17.72 -10.97
C GLY A 255 15.46 18.75 -10.00
N THR A 256 16.77 18.79 -9.90
CA THR A 256 17.52 19.75 -9.07
C THR A 256 18.47 20.54 -9.94
N GLU A 257 18.88 21.73 -9.47
CA GLU A 257 19.84 22.58 -10.15
C GLU A 257 21.25 22.01 -9.97
N GLN A 258 21.65 21.17 -10.91
CA GLN A 258 22.94 20.48 -10.93
C GLN A 258 23.24 19.96 -12.32
N LYS A 259 24.50 19.62 -12.58
CA LYS A 259 24.86 18.83 -13.78
C LYS A 259 24.09 17.51 -13.78
N ALA A 260 23.82 16.98 -14.96
CA ALA A 260 23.15 15.71 -15.11
C ALA A 260 23.85 14.60 -14.29
N LYS A 261 23.13 14.03 -13.33
CA LYS A 261 23.56 12.87 -12.52
C LYS A 261 22.77 11.65 -12.99
N ILE A 262 23.49 10.65 -13.46
CA ILE A 262 22.92 9.34 -13.79
C ILE A 262 23.11 8.43 -12.58
N GLU A 263 22.05 7.74 -12.18
CA GLU A 263 22.06 6.83 -11.04
C GLU A 263 21.41 5.51 -11.45
N TYR A 264 22.11 4.41 -11.17
CA TYR A 264 21.60 3.07 -11.36
C TYR A 264 21.51 2.37 -10.01
N ASN A 265 20.32 1.83 -9.70
CA ASN A 265 20.05 1.02 -8.52
C ASN A 265 19.53 -0.34 -8.96
N GLY A 266 20.15 -1.41 -8.52
CA GLY A 266 19.70 -2.76 -8.84
C GLY A 266 19.95 -3.73 -7.70
N TYR A 267 19.12 -4.76 -7.63
CA TYR A 267 19.33 -5.89 -6.74
C TYR A 267 18.81 -7.20 -7.35
N VAL A 268 19.41 -8.29 -6.90
CA VAL A 268 18.95 -9.66 -7.09
C VAL A 268 18.73 -10.23 -5.71
N GLY A 269 17.60 -10.89 -5.49
CA GLY A 269 17.24 -11.47 -4.21
C GLY A 269 16.58 -12.84 -4.36
N LEU A 270 16.55 -13.57 -3.26
CA LEU A 270 15.80 -14.81 -3.12
C LEU A 270 14.71 -14.60 -2.08
N GLN A 271 13.48 -14.88 -2.46
CA GLN A 271 12.33 -14.90 -1.54
C GLN A 271 12.22 -16.30 -0.94
N GLN A 272 11.89 -16.37 0.33
CA GLN A 272 11.67 -17.64 1.03
C GLN A 272 10.39 -17.57 1.84
N VAL A 273 9.61 -18.65 1.84
CA VAL A 273 8.45 -18.77 2.72
C VAL A 273 8.92 -18.85 4.16
N THR A 274 8.48 -17.92 5.00
CA THR A 274 8.89 -17.85 6.41
C THR A 274 8.25 -18.93 7.27
N ARG A 275 7.04 -19.36 6.90
CA ARG A 275 6.28 -20.39 7.63
C ARG A 275 5.23 -21.02 6.72
N TYR A 276 5.11 -22.33 6.80
CA TYR A 276 4.03 -23.11 6.19
C TYR A 276 3.56 -24.18 7.18
N PRO A 277 2.31 -24.67 7.06
CA PRO A 277 1.81 -25.74 7.92
C PRO A 277 2.65 -27.01 7.73
N LYS A 278 3.01 -27.67 8.83
CA LYS A 278 3.54 -29.03 8.76
C LYS A 278 2.37 -29.98 8.55
N MET A 279 2.40 -30.71 7.46
CA MET A 279 1.44 -31.75 7.15
C MET A 279 1.98 -33.10 7.64
N MET A 280 1.08 -34.05 7.91
CA MET A 280 1.44 -35.41 8.22
C MET A 280 2.08 -36.07 7.00
N ASN A 281 3.13 -36.88 7.22
CA ASN A 281 3.62 -37.74 6.18
C ASN A 281 2.71 -38.99 6.01
N ALA A 282 2.97 -39.79 4.97
CA ALA A 282 2.12 -40.96 4.66
C ALA A 282 2.03 -41.98 5.79
N TYR A 283 3.13 -42.21 6.54
CA TYR A 283 3.14 -43.11 7.69
C TYR A 283 2.28 -42.55 8.84
N GLU A 284 2.46 -41.30 9.19
CA GLU A 284 1.68 -40.65 10.27
C GLU A 284 0.19 -40.66 9.93
N TYR A 285 -0.15 -40.24 8.70
CA TYR A 285 -1.53 -40.25 8.22
C TYR A 285 -2.16 -41.66 8.28
N ALA A 286 -1.52 -42.68 7.69
CA ALA A 286 -2.04 -44.03 7.62
C ALA A 286 -2.20 -44.65 9.00
N SER A 287 -1.25 -44.38 9.92
CA SER A 287 -1.30 -44.88 11.30
C SER A 287 -2.48 -44.29 12.06
N LEU A 288 -2.64 -42.96 12.01
CA LEU A 288 -3.75 -42.26 12.66
C LEU A 288 -5.10 -42.58 12.02
N TYR A 289 -5.13 -42.80 10.71
CA TYR A 289 -6.34 -43.19 10.02
C TYR A 289 -6.81 -44.60 10.46
N ASN A 290 -5.88 -45.56 10.61
CA ASN A 290 -6.19 -46.87 11.18
C ASN A 290 -6.71 -46.76 12.61
N GLU A 291 -6.10 -45.92 13.44
CA GLU A 291 -6.55 -45.64 14.81
C GLU A 291 -7.97 -45.01 14.81
N ALA A 292 -8.26 -44.07 13.93
CA ALA A 292 -9.58 -43.46 13.80
C ALA A 292 -10.65 -44.48 13.39
N ILE A 293 -10.32 -45.40 12.48
CA ILE A 293 -11.23 -46.49 12.09
C ILE A 293 -11.48 -47.42 13.27
N TYR A 294 -10.44 -47.82 13.98
CA TYR A 294 -10.56 -48.68 15.15
C TYR A 294 -11.41 -48.00 16.23
N ASN A 295 -11.23 -46.73 16.48
CA ASN A 295 -11.99 -46.00 17.49
C ASN A 295 -13.48 -45.87 17.10
N ASN A 296 -13.79 -45.70 15.79
CA ASN A 296 -15.17 -45.64 15.33
C ASN A 296 -15.89 -46.99 15.35
N ASP A 297 -15.18 -48.07 15.02
CA ASP A 297 -15.73 -49.44 15.02
C ASP A 297 -14.65 -50.45 15.41
N PRO A 298 -14.45 -50.71 16.72
CA PRO A 298 -13.46 -51.68 17.23
C PRO A 298 -13.71 -53.12 16.73
N TRP A 299 -14.92 -53.43 16.28
CA TRP A 299 -15.34 -54.76 15.84
C TRP A 299 -15.17 -54.96 14.32
N ARG A 300 -14.80 -53.94 13.56
CA ARG A 300 -14.64 -54.01 12.11
C ARG A 300 -13.56 -55.04 11.66
N GLY A 301 -12.59 -55.31 12.51
CA GLY A 301 -11.60 -56.38 12.33
C GLY A 301 -10.53 -56.17 11.26
N ALA A 302 -10.59 -55.10 10.48
CA ALA A 302 -9.60 -54.83 9.45
C ALA A 302 -9.17 -53.34 9.46
N ASN A 303 -7.86 -53.14 9.45
CA ASN A 303 -7.26 -51.83 9.22
C ASN A 303 -7.46 -51.38 7.77
N ALA A 304 -7.59 -50.07 7.52
CA ALA A 304 -7.60 -49.54 6.14
C ALA A 304 -6.23 -49.69 5.46
N TYR A 305 -5.16 -49.56 6.23
CA TYR A 305 -3.78 -49.72 5.77
C TYR A 305 -3.14 -50.92 6.46
N SER A 306 -2.58 -51.84 5.65
CA SER A 306 -1.88 -53.03 6.15
C SER A 306 -0.54 -52.68 6.81
N GLN A 307 0.03 -53.63 7.56
CA GLN A 307 1.35 -53.45 8.15
C GLN A 307 2.46 -53.33 7.08
N GLU A 308 2.31 -53.99 5.93
CA GLU A 308 3.22 -53.85 4.81
C GLU A 308 3.19 -52.44 4.23
N GLN A 309 2.02 -51.88 4.02
CA GLN A 309 1.82 -50.48 3.58
C GLN A 309 2.41 -49.50 4.59
N LEU A 310 2.14 -49.67 5.88
CA LEU A 310 2.73 -48.83 6.92
C LEU A 310 4.26 -48.86 6.90
N MET A 311 4.87 -50.04 6.69
CA MET A 311 6.32 -50.17 6.57
C MET A 311 6.87 -49.51 5.30
N ALA A 312 6.16 -49.60 4.17
CA ALA A 312 6.53 -48.92 2.93
C ALA A 312 6.54 -47.39 3.13
N TYR A 313 5.49 -46.83 3.76
CA TYR A 313 5.39 -45.40 4.08
C TYR A 313 6.48 -44.96 5.08
N ARG A 314 6.74 -45.76 6.11
CA ARG A 314 7.78 -45.49 7.11
C ARG A 314 9.18 -45.45 6.51
N ASN A 315 9.47 -46.32 5.54
CA ASN A 315 10.74 -46.41 4.88
C ASN A 315 10.90 -45.44 3.72
N GLY A 316 9.82 -44.64 3.41
CA GLY A 316 9.82 -43.67 2.31
C GLY A 316 9.82 -44.29 0.92
N THR A 317 9.45 -45.59 0.80
CA THR A 317 9.35 -46.30 -0.50
C THR A 317 8.00 -46.10 -1.16
N ALA A 318 7.03 -45.51 -0.44
CA ALA A 318 5.70 -45.14 -0.91
C ALA A 318 5.24 -43.86 -0.21
N GLY A 319 4.21 -43.24 -0.77
CA GLY A 319 3.64 -41.96 -0.27
C GLY A 319 4.26 -40.73 -0.89
N THR A 320 3.58 -39.61 -0.83
CA THR A 320 3.91 -38.34 -1.50
C THR A 320 3.96 -37.20 -0.52
N ASP A 321 5.04 -36.41 -0.53
CA ASP A 321 5.10 -35.07 0.08
C ASP A 321 4.53 -34.05 -0.92
N TRP A 322 3.22 -33.88 -0.89
CA TRP A 322 2.52 -32.99 -1.83
C TRP A 322 3.01 -31.55 -1.81
N TRP A 323 3.40 -31.03 -0.63
CA TRP A 323 3.95 -29.68 -0.54
C TRP A 323 5.33 -29.60 -1.21
N GLY A 324 6.21 -30.53 -0.89
CA GLY A 324 7.57 -30.59 -1.49
C GLY A 324 7.56 -30.83 -2.99
N GLU A 325 6.61 -31.62 -3.51
CA GLU A 325 6.47 -31.86 -4.95
C GLU A 325 5.86 -30.69 -5.72
N THR A 326 5.02 -29.88 -5.08
CA THR A 326 4.37 -28.72 -5.71
C THR A 326 5.16 -27.44 -5.55
N MET A 327 5.80 -27.24 -4.37
CA MET A 327 6.42 -25.98 -3.98
C MET A 327 7.95 -26.09 -3.88
N ARG A 328 8.64 -25.03 -4.22
CA ARG A 328 10.07 -24.83 -3.95
C ARG A 328 10.26 -23.93 -2.73
N SER A 329 11.39 -24.08 -2.05
CA SER A 329 11.69 -23.31 -0.83
C SER A 329 12.00 -21.84 -1.09
N THR A 330 12.50 -21.51 -2.27
CA THR A 330 12.95 -20.15 -2.65
C THR A 330 12.46 -19.78 -4.04
N ALA A 331 12.25 -18.48 -4.27
CA ALA A 331 11.92 -17.91 -5.56
C ALA A 331 12.80 -16.70 -5.87
N PRO A 332 13.26 -16.52 -7.12
CA PRO A 332 14.10 -15.39 -7.49
C PRO A 332 13.30 -14.09 -7.61
N GLN A 333 13.98 -12.98 -7.32
CA GLN A 333 13.47 -11.64 -7.52
C GLN A 333 14.59 -10.73 -8.02
N THR A 334 14.31 -9.89 -9.02
CA THR A 334 15.25 -8.88 -9.49
C THR A 334 14.56 -7.53 -9.66
N SER A 335 15.29 -6.45 -9.41
CA SER A 335 14.81 -5.10 -9.64
C SER A 335 15.95 -4.22 -10.13
N HIS A 336 15.68 -3.41 -11.13
CA HIS A 336 16.64 -2.50 -11.76
C HIS A 336 15.97 -1.15 -12.01
N ASN A 337 16.61 -0.07 -11.62
CA ASN A 337 16.17 1.29 -11.87
C ASN A 337 17.34 2.12 -12.41
N LEU A 338 17.12 2.83 -13.49
CA LEU A 338 18.03 3.81 -14.06
C LEU A 338 17.34 5.17 -14.03
N SER A 339 17.98 6.16 -13.40
CA SER A 339 17.45 7.51 -13.34
C SER A 339 18.46 8.57 -13.75
N VAL A 340 17.95 9.70 -14.22
CA VAL A 340 18.73 10.87 -14.59
C VAL A 340 18.11 12.10 -13.93
N THR A 341 18.90 12.82 -13.14
CA THR A 341 18.47 14.04 -12.46
C THR A 341 19.40 15.18 -12.84
N GLY A 342 18.85 16.34 -13.16
CA GLY A 342 19.66 17.51 -13.49
C GLY A 342 18.82 18.76 -13.72
N GLY A 343 19.50 19.84 -14.09
CA GLY A 343 18.83 21.06 -14.46
C GLY A 343 19.68 22.32 -14.30
N THR A 344 19.11 23.40 -14.77
CA THR A 344 19.58 24.76 -14.59
C THR A 344 18.62 25.51 -13.66
N GLU A 345 18.88 26.78 -13.38
CA GLU A 345 17.95 27.64 -12.65
C GLU A 345 16.54 27.62 -13.25
N ARG A 346 16.43 27.59 -14.60
CA ARG A 346 15.14 27.68 -15.31
C ARG A 346 14.50 26.34 -15.66
N VAL A 347 15.28 25.31 -15.90
CA VAL A 347 14.76 24.00 -16.34
C VAL A 347 15.34 22.92 -15.47
N LYS A 348 14.48 22.16 -14.80
CA LYS A 348 14.85 21.06 -13.92
C LYS A 348 14.12 19.81 -14.37
N TYR A 349 14.82 18.67 -14.42
CA TYR A 349 14.24 17.42 -14.89
C TYR A 349 14.68 16.22 -14.04
N TYR A 350 13.77 15.29 -13.90
CA TYR A 350 14.00 13.94 -13.39
C TYR A 350 13.35 12.94 -14.34
N MET A 351 14.08 11.91 -14.74
CA MET A 351 13.57 10.83 -15.57
C MET A 351 14.04 9.50 -15.01
N SER A 352 13.19 8.47 -15.04
CA SER A 352 13.56 7.12 -14.60
C SER A 352 12.89 6.05 -15.44
N VAL A 353 13.56 4.89 -15.50
CA VAL A 353 13.03 3.64 -16.06
C VAL A 353 13.33 2.55 -15.06
N GLY A 354 12.29 1.82 -14.64
CA GLY A 354 12.37 0.70 -13.69
C GLY A 354 11.90 -0.60 -14.32
N TYR A 355 12.55 -1.69 -13.96
CA TYR A 355 12.17 -3.07 -14.30
C TYR A 355 12.18 -3.91 -13.04
N MET A 356 11.17 -4.77 -12.89
CA MET A 356 11.07 -5.74 -11.81
C MET A 356 10.56 -7.07 -12.35
N ASP A 357 11.19 -8.17 -11.89
CA ASP A 357 10.76 -9.54 -12.14
C ASP A 357 10.72 -10.28 -10.80
N GLN A 358 9.56 -10.89 -10.49
CA GLN A 358 9.30 -11.59 -9.24
C GLN A 358 8.74 -12.97 -9.56
N GLY A 359 9.49 -14.02 -9.27
CA GLY A 359 9.06 -15.40 -9.39
C GLY A 359 8.24 -15.87 -8.19
N GLY A 360 7.34 -16.82 -8.41
CA GLY A 360 6.61 -17.54 -7.37
C GLY A 360 7.32 -18.79 -6.88
N ILE A 361 6.77 -19.43 -5.84
CA ILE A 361 7.33 -20.62 -5.21
C ILE A 361 6.88 -21.94 -5.83
N LEU A 362 6.12 -21.92 -6.92
CA LEU A 362 5.76 -23.14 -7.64
C LEU A 362 6.97 -23.77 -8.33
N ARG A 363 7.07 -25.09 -8.33
CA ARG A 363 8.11 -25.83 -9.07
C ARG A 363 7.95 -25.69 -10.59
N SER A 364 6.70 -25.57 -11.08
CA SER A 364 6.40 -25.33 -12.49
C SER A 364 6.91 -23.99 -13.03
N GLU A 365 7.24 -23.02 -12.14
CA GLU A 365 7.64 -21.65 -12.47
C GLU A 365 6.56 -20.81 -13.17
N ASP A 366 5.33 -21.29 -13.29
CA ASP A 366 4.24 -20.63 -13.98
C ASP A 366 3.64 -19.43 -13.23
N TRP A 367 4.07 -19.21 -11.99
CA TRP A 367 3.63 -18.07 -11.22
C TRP A 367 4.69 -16.98 -11.21
N ASN A 368 4.46 -15.90 -11.97
CA ASN A 368 5.43 -14.80 -12.07
C ASN A 368 4.74 -13.44 -12.26
N TYR A 369 5.49 -12.39 -11.95
CA TYR A 369 5.08 -11.00 -12.12
C TYR A 369 6.22 -10.16 -12.69
N LYS A 370 5.95 -9.44 -13.76
CA LYS A 370 6.88 -8.51 -14.40
C LYS A 370 6.28 -7.12 -14.46
N ARG A 371 7.08 -6.11 -14.08
CA ARG A 371 6.67 -4.71 -14.06
C ARG A 371 7.72 -3.82 -14.70
N TYR A 372 7.24 -2.90 -15.52
CA TYR A 372 8.02 -1.82 -16.13
C TYR A 372 7.41 -0.49 -15.68
N ASN A 373 8.24 0.41 -15.15
CA ASN A 373 7.86 1.75 -14.74
C ASN A 373 8.64 2.77 -15.56
N VAL A 374 8.00 3.86 -15.95
CA VAL A 374 8.64 5.03 -16.57
C VAL A 374 8.12 6.27 -15.87
N ARG A 375 9.00 7.21 -15.54
CA ARG A 375 8.62 8.50 -14.95
C ARG A 375 9.41 9.64 -15.58
N SER A 376 8.76 10.79 -15.75
CA SER A 376 9.37 12.05 -16.16
C SER A 376 8.73 13.20 -15.41
N ASN A 377 9.51 13.93 -14.63
CA ASN A 377 9.11 15.15 -13.94
C ASN A 377 9.95 16.31 -14.50
N LEU A 378 9.29 17.27 -15.12
CA LEU A 378 9.90 18.45 -15.72
C LEU A 378 9.34 19.70 -15.06
N SER A 379 10.21 20.64 -14.67
CA SER A 379 9.84 21.95 -14.14
C SER A 379 10.54 23.02 -14.96
N VAL A 380 9.79 23.98 -15.47
CA VAL A 380 10.28 25.07 -16.32
C VAL A 380 9.82 26.41 -15.78
N GLU A 381 10.73 27.29 -15.42
CA GLU A 381 10.46 28.70 -15.14
C GLU A 381 10.39 29.48 -16.45
N ILE A 382 9.16 29.76 -16.90
CA ILE A 382 8.91 30.49 -18.16
C ILE A 382 9.34 31.95 -18.04
N THR A 383 8.92 32.58 -16.95
CA THR A 383 9.35 33.94 -16.55
C THR A 383 9.54 33.96 -15.05
N LYS A 384 10.22 34.97 -14.51
CA LYS A 384 10.45 35.10 -13.08
C LYS A 384 9.14 35.01 -12.29
N GLY A 385 9.01 33.95 -11.53
CA GLY A 385 7.83 33.67 -10.70
C GLY A 385 6.69 32.90 -11.40
N LEU A 386 6.80 32.62 -12.72
CA LEU A 386 5.83 31.76 -13.43
C LEU A 386 6.48 30.43 -13.80
N ASN A 387 6.03 29.36 -13.16
CA ASN A 387 6.58 28.02 -13.30
C ASN A 387 5.53 27.04 -13.85
N VAL A 388 5.96 26.20 -14.79
CA VAL A 388 5.18 25.08 -15.33
C VAL A 388 5.83 23.77 -14.89
N GLU A 389 5.04 22.88 -14.29
CA GLU A 389 5.45 21.54 -13.92
C GLU A 389 4.67 20.52 -14.75
N LEU A 390 5.37 19.62 -15.42
CA LEU A 390 4.81 18.48 -16.15
C LEU A 390 5.28 17.20 -15.47
N GLY A 391 4.34 16.40 -15.01
CA GLY A 391 4.58 15.07 -14.46
C GLY A 391 3.95 14.02 -15.35
N LEU A 392 4.72 13.05 -15.81
CA LEU A 392 4.27 11.92 -16.60
C LEU A 392 4.77 10.64 -15.95
N SER A 393 3.91 9.63 -15.84
CA SER A 393 4.33 8.28 -15.46
C SER A 393 3.54 7.23 -16.20
N GLY A 394 4.18 6.13 -16.51
CA GLY A 394 3.62 4.95 -17.13
C GLY A 394 4.00 3.69 -16.37
N ARG A 395 3.09 2.74 -16.30
CA ARG A 395 3.32 1.41 -15.78
C ARG A 395 2.73 0.36 -16.71
N TYR A 396 3.51 -0.66 -16.97
CA TYR A 396 3.07 -1.87 -17.63
C TYR A 396 3.42 -3.04 -16.71
N ASP A 397 2.43 -3.80 -16.28
CA ASP A 397 2.67 -5.00 -15.49
C ASP A 397 1.89 -6.19 -16.04
N ASN A 398 2.53 -7.35 -15.97
CA ASN A 398 1.98 -8.63 -16.37
C ASN A 398 2.16 -9.63 -15.25
N ARG A 399 1.04 -10.19 -14.77
CA ARG A 399 1.02 -11.29 -13.82
C ARG A 399 0.47 -12.53 -14.50
N LYS A 400 1.20 -13.61 -14.40
CA LYS A 400 0.80 -14.94 -14.87
C LYS A 400 0.74 -15.90 -13.71
N ARG A 401 -0.27 -16.76 -13.67
CA ARG A 401 -0.38 -17.84 -12.70
C ARG A 401 -1.17 -19.01 -13.28
N PRO A 402 -0.99 -20.25 -12.77
CA PRO A 402 -1.85 -21.38 -13.15
C PRO A 402 -3.33 -21.06 -12.85
N TYR A 403 -4.23 -21.73 -13.56
CA TYR A 403 -5.65 -21.64 -13.24
C TYR A 403 -5.90 -22.08 -11.80
N ASP A 404 -6.78 -21.34 -11.11
CA ASP A 404 -7.18 -21.60 -9.72
C ASP A 404 -6.03 -21.69 -8.70
N ALA A 405 -4.98 -20.91 -8.92
CA ALA A 405 -3.80 -20.89 -8.06
C ALA A 405 -4.11 -20.61 -6.58
N ASP A 406 -5.25 -19.98 -6.26
CA ASP A 406 -5.65 -19.71 -4.86
C ASP A 406 -6.05 -21.02 -4.14
N ASN A 407 -6.65 -21.99 -4.84
CA ASN A 407 -6.95 -23.31 -4.27
C ASN A 407 -5.78 -24.28 -4.30
N LEU A 408 -4.74 -24.01 -5.08
CA LEU A 408 -3.57 -24.88 -5.19
C LEU A 408 -2.87 -25.14 -3.85
N PHE A 409 -2.71 -24.10 -3.02
CA PHE A 409 -2.16 -24.24 -1.67
C PHE A 409 -3.03 -25.13 -0.79
N ARG A 410 -4.35 -25.00 -0.91
CA ARG A 410 -5.30 -25.84 -0.21
C ARG A 410 -5.20 -27.29 -0.68
N SER A 411 -5.11 -27.51 -1.99
CA SER A 411 -4.94 -28.86 -2.54
C SER A 411 -3.66 -29.52 -2.05
N ALA A 412 -2.52 -28.79 -2.06
CA ALA A 412 -1.25 -29.30 -1.57
C ALA A 412 -1.24 -29.63 -0.06
N GLN A 413 -2.12 -28.97 0.73
CA GLN A 413 -2.28 -29.25 2.17
C GLN A 413 -3.27 -30.37 2.45
N MET A 414 -4.30 -30.54 1.63
CA MET A 414 -5.39 -31.49 1.87
C MET A 414 -5.25 -32.81 1.10
N ALA A 415 -4.40 -32.86 0.08
CA ALA A 415 -4.15 -34.09 -0.66
C ALA A 415 -3.61 -35.19 0.28
N ILE A 416 -4.20 -36.36 0.19
CA ILE A 416 -3.90 -37.50 1.07
C ILE A 416 -2.49 -38.03 0.75
N PRO A 417 -1.56 -38.05 1.72
CA PRO A 417 -0.16 -38.33 1.46
C PRO A 417 0.14 -39.79 1.10
N THR A 418 -0.84 -40.69 1.19
CA THR A 418 -0.72 -42.09 0.79
C THR A 418 -0.99 -42.34 -0.69
N TYR A 419 -1.47 -41.31 -1.43
CA TYR A 419 -1.66 -41.41 -2.87
C TYR A 419 -0.38 -41.04 -3.62
N SER A 420 -0.19 -41.66 -4.79
CA SER A 420 0.90 -41.35 -5.73
C SER A 420 0.51 -40.21 -6.66
N ILE A 421 1.52 -39.53 -7.19
CA ILE A 421 1.35 -38.46 -8.18
C ILE A 421 0.66 -38.98 -9.44
N TYR A 422 1.02 -40.19 -9.85
CA TYR A 422 0.46 -40.87 -11.02
C TYR A 422 -0.31 -42.15 -10.62
N ALA A 423 -1.40 -42.40 -11.33
CA ALA A 423 -2.18 -43.63 -11.13
C ALA A 423 -1.33 -44.88 -11.49
N ASN A 424 -1.18 -45.80 -10.54
CA ASN A 424 -0.37 -46.99 -10.69
C ASN A 424 1.08 -46.70 -11.14
N ASP A 425 1.63 -45.55 -10.67
CA ASP A 425 2.99 -45.05 -11.00
C ASP A 425 3.26 -44.89 -12.51
N ASN A 426 2.22 -44.79 -13.32
CA ASN A 426 2.33 -44.57 -14.75
C ASN A 426 2.22 -43.04 -15.09
N PRO A 427 3.29 -42.41 -15.57
CA PRO A 427 3.33 -40.99 -15.83
C PRO A 427 2.35 -40.48 -16.91
N ASP A 428 1.76 -41.39 -17.69
CA ASP A 428 0.75 -41.02 -18.67
C ASP A 428 -0.64 -40.73 -18.04
N TYR A 429 -0.82 -41.11 -16.75
CA TYR A 429 -2.10 -41.03 -16.04
C TYR A 429 -1.92 -40.32 -14.70
N TRP A 430 -2.31 -39.05 -14.62
CA TRP A 430 -2.30 -38.29 -13.38
C TRP A 430 -3.21 -38.91 -12.33
N GLY A 431 -2.69 -39.17 -11.13
CA GLY A 431 -3.42 -39.84 -10.06
C GLY A 431 -4.44 -38.91 -9.39
N GLY A 432 -5.64 -39.41 -9.13
CA GLY A 432 -6.64 -38.70 -8.32
C GLY A 432 -6.26 -38.71 -6.83
N VAL A 433 -6.43 -37.61 -6.12
CA VAL A 433 -6.00 -37.47 -4.72
C VAL A 433 -7.15 -37.28 -3.73
N GLY A 434 -8.33 -37.78 -4.07
CA GLY A 434 -9.56 -37.71 -3.27
C GLY A 434 -10.53 -36.64 -3.80
N ASP A 435 -10.98 -35.74 -2.92
CA ASP A 435 -11.96 -34.69 -3.28
C ASP A 435 -11.33 -33.44 -3.89
N MET A 436 -10.02 -33.32 -3.81
CA MET A 436 -9.26 -32.20 -4.39
C MET A 436 -8.57 -32.62 -5.68
N ALA A 437 -8.23 -31.67 -6.53
CA ALA A 437 -7.37 -31.95 -7.68
C ALA A 437 -5.94 -32.21 -7.24
N ASN A 438 -5.22 -33.05 -7.99
CA ASN A 438 -3.79 -33.32 -7.78
C ASN A 438 -2.97 -32.02 -7.86
N PRO A 439 -2.34 -31.59 -6.76
CA PRO A 439 -1.70 -30.27 -6.71
C PRO A 439 -0.51 -30.15 -7.66
N VAL A 440 0.21 -31.22 -7.97
CA VAL A 440 1.31 -31.21 -8.95
C VAL A 440 0.74 -30.99 -10.35
N HIS A 441 -0.33 -31.72 -10.69
CA HIS A 441 -1.00 -31.60 -11.98
C HIS A 441 -1.55 -30.19 -12.24
N VAL A 442 -2.28 -29.61 -11.24
CA VAL A 442 -2.87 -28.28 -11.41
C VAL A 442 -1.86 -27.14 -11.22
N SER A 443 -0.67 -27.38 -10.72
CA SER A 443 0.36 -26.35 -10.58
C SER A 443 1.01 -25.94 -11.90
N ASP A 444 0.88 -26.78 -12.94
CA ASP A 444 1.42 -26.53 -14.25
C ASP A 444 0.33 -26.00 -15.17
N SER A 445 0.54 -24.80 -15.71
CA SER A 445 -0.41 -24.12 -16.61
C SER A 445 -0.56 -24.82 -17.97
N GLU A 446 0.35 -25.69 -18.34
CA GLU A 446 0.21 -26.51 -19.55
C GLU A 446 -0.96 -27.48 -19.42
N TYR A 447 -1.24 -27.99 -18.21
CA TYR A 447 -2.36 -28.89 -17.95
C TYR A 447 -3.61 -28.17 -17.45
N SER A 448 -3.49 -27.29 -16.46
CA SER A 448 -4.64 -26.65 -15.79
C SER A 448 -5.17 -25.43 -16.53
N GLY A 449 -4.37 -24.80 -17.37
CA GLY A 449 -4.61 -23.49 -17.95
C GLY A 449 -4.01 -22.37 -17.09
N ASN A 450 -4.36 -21.12 -17.37
CA ASN A 450 -3.71 -19.97 -16.78
C ASN A 450 -4.68 -18.82 -16.47
N GLU A 451 -4.29 -17.99 -15.52
CA GLU A 451 -4.89 -16.70 -15.23
C GLU A 451 -3.87 -15.61 -15.45
N ASP A 452 -4.07 -14.85 -16.50
CA ASP A 452 -3.21 -13.74 -16.88
C ASP A 452 -3.89 -12.41 -16.56
N ARG A 453 -3.14 -11.48 -15.96
CA ARG A 453 -3.56 -10.10 -15.77
C ARG A 453 -2.54 -9.16 -16.38
N LEU A 454 -2.94 -8.42 -17.38
CA LEU A 454 -2.16 -7.39 -18.02
C LEU A 454 -2.72 -6.01 -17.67
N ARG A 455 -1.91 -5.17 -17.04
CA ARG A 455 -2.30 -3.80 -16.66
C ARG A 455 -1.40 -2.78 -17.33
N ARG A 456 -2.03 -1.76 -17.92
CA ARG A 456 -1.38 -0.59 -18.51
C ARG A 456 -1.92 0.64 -17.82
N GLU A 457 -1.04 1.45 -17.26
CA GLU A 457 -1.41 2.65 -16.52
C GLU A 457 -0.63 3.86 -17.07
N PHE A 458 -1.33 4.95 -17.25
CA PHE A 458 -0.77 6.24 -17.61
C PHE A 458 -1.30 7.31 -16.67
N ASN A 459 -0.40 8.09 -16.06
CA ASN A 459 -0.74 9.20 -15.21
C ASN A 459 -0.02 10.47 -15.73
N GLY A 460 -0.80 11.48 -16.07
CA GLY A 460 -0.32 12.77 -16.51
C GLY A 460 -0.76 13.90 -15.58
N SER A 461 0.10 14.87 -15.31
CA SER A 461 -0.25 16.09 -14.58
C SER A 461 0.46 17.30 -15.16
N LEU A 462 -0.27 18.41 -15.25
CA LEU A 462 0.25 19.72 -15.66
C LEU A 462 -0.14 20.73 -14.61
N ALA A 463 0.85 21.41 -14.03
CA ALA A 463 0.62 22.45 -13.04
C ALA A 463 1.27 23.78 -13.49
N LEU A 464 0.50 24.85 -13.36
CA LEU A 464 0.96 26.21 -13.56
C LEU A 464 0.99 26.90 -12.21
N THR A 465 2.16 27.38 -11.78
CA THR A 465 2.36 28.09 -10.51
C THR A 465 2.81 29.50 -10.79
N TRP A 466 2.09 30.49 -10.24
CA TRP A 466 2.41 31.88 -10.37
C TRP A 466 2.62 32.55 -9.03
N LYS A 467 3.84 33.07 -8.80
CA LYS A 467 4.18 33.89 -7.64
C LYS A 467 3.92 35.34 -8.01
N PHE A 468 2.96 35.98 -7.35
CA PHE A 468 2.56 37.36 -7.66
C PHE A 468 3.68 38.35 -7.28
N PRO A 469 4.25 39.12 -8.22
CA PRO A 469 5.38 40.00 -7.89
C PRO A 469 5.00 41.20 -7.03
N TRP A 470 3.75 41.63 -7.14
CA TRP A 470 3.22 42.80 -6.38
C TRP A 470 2.55 42.47 -5.03
N VAL A 471 2.28 41.18 -4.74
CA VAL A 471 1.77 40.74 -3.44
C VAL A 471 2.74 39.73 -2.85
N LYS A 472 3.63 40.21 -1.99
CA LYS A 472 4.65 39.36 -1.36
C LYS A 472 3.98 38.19 -0.62
N GLY A 473 4.38 37.00 -0.99
CA GLY A 473 3.93 35.75 -0.33
C GLY A 473 2.66 35.15 -0.96
N LEU A 474 2.05 35.78 -1.99
CA LEU A 474 0.88 35.20 -2.68
C LEU A 474 1.32 34.34 -3.86
N ILE A 475 0.79 33.11 -3.90
CA ILE A 475 1.04 32.12 -4.95
C ILE A 475 -0.30 31.55 -5.42
N ALA A 476 -0.57 31.58 -6.72
CA ALA A 476 -1.66 30.83 -7.34
C ALA A 476 -1.11 29.59 -8.05
N LYS A 477 -1.84 28.50 -7.96
CA LYS A 477 -1.52 27.26 -8.68
C LYS A 477 -2.77 26.68 -9.30
N ALA A 478 -2.70 26.35 -10.58
CA ALA A 478 -3.70 25.56 -11.29
C ALA A 478 -3.08 24.21 -11.66
N LEU A 479 -3.78 23.12 -11.40
CA LEU A 479 -3.35 21.77 -11.72
C LEU A 479 -4.46 21.04 -12.47
N VAL A 480 -4.08 20.37 -13.56
CA VAL A 480 -4.93 19.43 -14.30
C VAL A 480 -4.18 18.09 -14.33
N ALA A 481 -4.87 17.04 -13.94
CA ALA A 481 -4.34 15.69 -14.04
C ALA A 481 -5.32 14.78 -14.78
N TYR A 482 -4.77 13.80 -15.47
CA TYR A 482 -5.53 12.76 -16.16
C TYR A 482 -4.87 11.42 -15.92
N ASP A 483 -5.62 10.52 -15.31
CA ASP A 483 -5.17 9.17 -15.01
C ASP A 483 -6.02 8.18 -15.82
N TYR A 484 -5.33 7.23 -16.47
CA TYR A 484 -5.93 6.19 -17.29
C TYR A 484 -5.35 4.84 -16.95
N THR A 485 -6.20 3.86 -16.71
CA THR A 485 -5.79 2.47 -16.48
C THR A 485 -6.62 1.55 -17.37
N ASN A 486 -5.94 0.69 -18.12
CA ASN A 486 -6.54 -0.43 -18.83
C ASN A 486 -6.05 -1.73 -18.17
N THR A 487 -6.97 -2.61 -17.83
CA THR A 487 -6.66 -3.93 -17.28
C THR A 487 -7.37 -5.01 -18.07
N GLU A 488 -6.62 -5.99 -18.49
CA GLU A 488 -7.10 -7.18 -19.16
C GLU A 488 -6.89 -8.38 -18.26
N TRP A 489 -7.93 -9.18 -18.05
CA TRP A 489 -7.86 -10.48 -17.40
C TRP A 489 -8.24 -11.53 -18.42
N LYS A 490 -7.46 -12.60 -18.47
CA LYS A 490 -7.75 -13.78 -19.27
C LYS A 490 -7.63 -15.00 -18.37
N THR A 491 -8.75 -15.64 -18.09
CA THR A 491 -8.83 -16.87 -17.33
C THR A 491 -9.11 -18.00 -18.28
N TRP A 492 -8.12 -18.82 -18.51
CA TRP A 492 -8.21 -20.02 -19.33
C TRP A 492 -8.14 -21.26 -18.45
N ARG A 493 -9.20 -22.04 -18.40
CA ARG A 493 -9.25 -23.35 -17.77
C ARG A 493 -9.23 -24.41 -18.85
N ARG A 494 -8.37 -25.40 -18.70
CA ARG A 494 -8.30 -26.53 -19.62
C ARG A 494 -9.08 -27.73 -19.10
N ASP A 495 -9.38 -28.65 -20.02
CA ASP A 495 -9.90 -29.97 -19.65
C ASP A 495 -8.87 -30.67 -18.80
N LEU A 496 -9.28 -31.20 -17.66
CA LEU A 496 -8.42 -31.89 -16.72
C LEU A 496 -9.09 -33.18 -16.26
N THR A 497 -8.41 -34.31 -16.46
CA THR A 497 -8.86 -35.63 -16.04
C THR A 497 -7.79 -36.26 -15.16
N GLU A 498 -8.19 -36.81 -14.04
CA GLU A 498 -7.37 -37.59 -13.12
C GLU A 498 -7.86 -39.03 -13.06
N TYR A 499 -6.98 -39.95 -12.80
CA TYR A 499 -7.26 -41.37 -12.92
C TYR A 499 -7.06 -42.10 -11.60
N THR A 500 -7.86 -43.15 -11.41
CA THR A 500 -7.65 -44.18 -10.41
C THR A 500 -7.45 -45.51 -11.15
N TYR A 501 -6.44 -46.27 -10.73
CA TYR A 501 -6.24 -47.59 -11.31
C TYR A 501 -7.11 -48.64 -10.60
N ASP A 502 -7.94 -49.32 -11.36
CA ASP A 502 -8.75 -50.45 -10.87
C ASP A 502 -7.94 -51.74 -11.05
N TYR A 503 -7.36 -52.25 -9.97
CA TYR A 503 -6.58 -53.47 -9.96
C TYR A 503 -7.38 -54.76 -10.24
N ALA A 504 -8.74 -54.72 -10.08
CA ALA A 504 -9.58 -55.89 -10.36
C ALA A 504 -9.86 -56.07 -11.85
N ASN A 505 -9.98 -54.96 -12.55
CA ASN A 505 -10.28 -54.91 -14.00
C ASN A 505 -9.04 -54.58 -14.86
N GLU A 506 -7.90 -54.26 -14.22
CA GLU A 506 -6.65 -53.79 -14.85
C GLU A 506 -6.87 -52.57 -15.78
N GLU A 507 -7.72 -51.60 -15.36
CA GLU A 507 -8.02 -50.43 -16.15
C GLU A 507 -7.85 -49.10 -15.40
N TYR A 508 -7.60 -48.04 -16.15
CA TYR A 508 -7.54 -46.67 -15.63
C TYR A 508 -8.92 -46.05 -15.72
N VAL A 509 -9.53 -45.71 -14.57
CA VAL A 509 -10.84 -45.05 -14.46
C VAL A 509 -10.63 -43.55 -14.34
N GLY A 510 -10.98 -42.80 -15.37
CA GLY A 510 -10.86 -41.36 -15.42
C GLY A 510 -12.00 -40.65 -14.69
N LYS A 511 -11.66 -39.61 -13.93
CA LYS A 511 -12.57 -38.64 -13.33
C LYS A 511 -12.27 -37.27 -13.91
N GLU A 512 -13.25 -36.69 -14.58
CA GLU A 512 -13.15 -35.31 -15.06
C GLU A 512 -13.13 -34.34 -13.86
N ILE A 513 -12.08 -33.54 -13.76
CA ILE A 513 -11.89 -32.51 -12.72
C ILE A 513 -12.37 -31.15 -13.24
N ASN A 514 -11.99 -30.80 -14.47
CA ASN A 514 -12.34 -29.55 -15.11
C ASN A 514 -12.74 -29.77 -16.57
N THR A 515 -13.68 -28.95 -17.05
CA THR A 515 -13.99 -28.74 -18.46
C THR A 515 -13.36 -27.44 -18.96
N ALA A 516 -13.01 -27.37 -20.22
CA ALA A 516 -12.40 -26.19 -20.81
C ALA A 516 -13.35 -24.98 -20.79
N TYR A 517 -12.82 -23.85 -20.35
CA TYR A 517 -13.57 -22.61 -20.16
C TYR A 517 -12.67 -21.40 -20.38
N LEU A 518 -13.19 -20.37 -21.04
CA LEU A 518 -12.49 -19.08 -21.19
C LEU A 518 -13.34 -17.94 -20.67
N GLU A 519 -12.74 -17.11 -19.82
CA GLU A 519 -13.22 -15.78 -19.48
C GLU A 519 -12.23 -14.73 -19.93
N SER A 520 -12.69 -13.74 -20.67
CA SER A 520 -11.94 -12.56 -21.04
C SER A 520 -12.65 -11.31 -20.53
N LYS A 521 -11.95 -10.53 -19.69
CA LYS A 521 -12.48 -9.29 -19.13
C LYS A 521 -11.57 -8.12 -19.47
N PHE A 522 -12.17 -7.03 -19.96
CA PHE A 522 -11.52 -5.76 -20.24
C PHE A 522 -12.11 -4.68 -19.36
N GLU A 523 -11.26 -3.96 -18.65
CA GLU A 523 -11.66 -2.87 -17.76
C GLU A 523 -10.85 -1.62 -18.08
N ASN A 524 -11.55 -0.49 -18.23
CA ASN A 524 -10.95 0.82 -18.39
C ASN A 524 -11.39 1.73 -17.24
N TYR A 525 -10.43 2.46 -16.69
CA TYR A 525 -10.64 3.47 -15.67
C TYR A 525 -10.04 4.79 -16.11
N GLU A 526 -10.81 5.86 -16.00
CA GLU A 526 -10.45 7.22 -16.37
C GLU A 526 -10.75 8.17 -15.20
N LYS A 527 -9.80 9.05 -14.85
CA LYS A 527 -9.99 10.03 -13.77
C LYS A 527 -9.34 11.38 -14.12
N PRO A 528 -10.07 12.32 -14.73
CA PRO A 528 -9.65 13.71 -14.78
C PRO A 528 -9.80 14.38 -13.42
N THR A 529 -8.77 15.15 -13.02
CA THR A 529 -8.74 15.92 -11.77
C THR A 529 -8.37 17.35 -12.08
N TYR A 530 -9.09 18.30 -11.49
CA TYR A 530 -8.88 19.73 -11.63
C TYR A 530 -8.73 20.36 -10.25
N GLN A 531 -7.68 21.15 -10.05
CA GLN A 531 -7.44 21.89 -8.81
C GLN A 531 -7.01 23.32 -9.12
N PHE A 532 -7.53 24.25 -8.33
CA PHE A 532 -7.06 25.62 -8.30
C PHE A 532 -6.78 26.00 -6.85
N SER A 533 -5.62 26.58 -6.56
CA SER A 533 -5.25 26.98 -5.20
C SER A 533 -4.64 28.36 -5.14
N LEU A 534 -4.93 29.06 -4.05
CA LEU A 534 -4.30 30.32 -3.64
C LEU A 534 -3.61 30.09 -2.29
N ASN A 535 -2.34 30.38 -2.23
CA ASN A 535 -1.51 30.25 -1.03
C ASN A 535 -0.90 31.59 -0.69
N TYR A 536 -1.07 32.04 0.53
CA TYR A 536 -0.46 33.27 1.04
C TYR A 536 0.36 32.95 2.28
N ASN A 537 1.63 33.38 2.31
CA ASN A 537 2.51 33.24 3.45
C ASN A 537 3.31 34.52 3.65
N ASN A 538 3.17 35.17 4.81
CA ASN A 538 3.93 36.36 5.10
C ASN A 538 4.18 36.53 6.62
N THR A 539 5.28 37.18 6.96
CA THR A 539 5.64 37.53 8.33
C THR A 539 5.51 39.02 8.56
N PHE A 540 4.68 39.40 9.53
CA PHE A 540 4.46 40.80 9.93
C PHE A 540 5.17 41.08 11.25
N ALA A 541 5.69 42.28 11.39
CA ALA A 541 6.40 42.73 12.59
C ALA A 541 7.44 41.72 13.15
N LYS A 542 8.04 40.90 12.28
CA LYS A 542 9.04 39.84 12.59
C LYS A 542 8.55 38.76 13.56
N ARG A 543 7.30 38.77 14.00
CA ARG A 543 6.77 37.83 15.01
C ARG A 543 5.42 37.19 14.62
N HIS A 544 4.67 37.83 13.70
CA HIS A 544 3.36 37.33 13.31
C HIS A 544 3.47 36.63 11.94
N ASN A 545 3.53 35.32 11.95
CA ASN A 545 3.52 34.54 10.73
C ASN A 545 2.09 34.15 10.39
N ILE A 546 1.62 34.52 9.20
CA ILE A 546 0.28 34.23 8.71
C ILE A 546 0.40 33.41 7.43
N GLY A 547 -0.20 32.23 7.45
CA GLY A 547 -0.38 31.37 6.28
C GLY A 547 -1.86 31.21 5.98
N ALA A 548 -2.27 31.40 4.75
CA ALA A 548 -3.63 31.11 4.30
C ALA A 548 -3.59 30.30 3.01
N THR A 549 -4.40 29.25 2.95
CA THR A 549 -4.56 28.40 1.77
C THR A 549 -6.04 28.29 1.45
N PHE A 550 -6.37 28.48 0.19
CA PHE A 550 -7.70 28.25 -0.34
C PHE A 550 -7.59 27.37 -1.58
N VAL A 551 -8.37 26.29 -1.65
CA VAL A 551 -8.34 25.34 -2.78
C VAL A 551 -9.76 25.05 -3.23
N TRP A 552 -9.92 24.97 -4.52
CA TRP A 552 -11.06 24.33 -5.18
C TRP A 552 -10.55 23.11 -5.91
N GLU A 553 -11.24 21.98 -5.74
CA GLU A 553 -10.94 20.76 -6.48
C GLU A 553 -12.20 20.09 -7.00
N MET A 554 -12.05 19.39 -8.11
CA MET A 554 -13.09 18.57 -8.73
C MET A 554 -12.44 17.38 -9.41
N TYR A 555 -13.05 16.21 -9.29
CA TYR A 555 -12.67 15.05 -10.07
C TYR A 555 -13.89 14.19 -10.42
N ASN A 556 -13.78 13.49 -11.54
CA ASN A 556 -14.76 12.53 -12.02
C ASN A 556 -14.06 11.20 -12.27
N ASP A 557 -14.68 10.12 -11.88
CA ASP A 557 -14.20 8.80 -12.24
C ASP A 557 -15.17 8.17 -13.23
N LYS A 558 -14.61 7.47 -14.20
CA LYS A 558 -15.38 6.60 -15.08
C LYS A 558 -14.69 5.25 -15.16
N LYS A 559 -15.44 4.22 -14.78
CA LYS A 559 -15.01 2.83 -14.86
C LYS A 559 -15.98 2.08 -15.76
N ASN A 560 -15.47 1.42 -16.78
CA ASN A 560 -16.27 0.55 -17.63
C ASN A 560 -15.56 -0.77 -17.83
N TRP A 561 -16.32 -1.84 -17.80
CA TRP A 561 -15.81 -3.16 -18.05
C TRP A 561 -16.79 -3.98 -18.90
N VAL A 562 -16.23 -4.95 -19.62
CA VAL A 562 -16.96 -5.97 -20.35
C VAL A 562 -16.29 -7.32 -20.11
N THR A 563 -17.06 -8.36 -19.92
CA THR A 563 -16.62 -9.75 -19.77
C THR A 563 -17.33 -10.60 -20.80
N GLY A 564 -16.59 -11.44 -21.48
CA GLY A 564 -17.10 -12.51 -22.33
C GLY A 564 -16.67 -13.86 -21.80
N THR A 565 -17.56 -14.87 -21.79
CA THR A 565 -17.27 -16.22 -21.33
C THR A 565 -17.79 -17.26 -22.29
N ARG A 566 -17.05 -18.33 -22.51
CA ARG A 566 -17.49 -19.51 -23.27
C ARG A 566 -16.90 -20.80 -22.69
N ASP A 567 -17.65 -21.88 -22.75
CA ASP A 567 -17.16 -23.24 -22.58
C ASP A 567 -16.63 -23.78 -23.92
N PHE A 568 -15.74 -24.75 -23.84
CA PHE A 568 -15.13 -25.37 -25.03
C PHE A 568 -15.35 -26.88 -25.02
N ALA A 569 -15.62 -27.45 -26.20
CA ALA A 569 -15.62 -28.90 -26.34
C ALA A 569 -14.21 -29.48 -26.43
N ILE A 570 -13.25 -28.70 -26.91
CA ILE A 570 -11.84 -29.06 -27.02
C ILE A 570 -11.01 -27.85 -26.62
N GLY A 571 -10.26 -27.95 -25.55
CA GLY A 571 -9.48 -26.88 -24.93
C GLY A 571 -8.13 -26.62 -25.58
N LEU A 572 -8.05 -26.34 -26.89
CA LEU A 572 -6.80 -26.13 -27.61
C LEU A 572 -6.42 -24.65 -27.81
N ILE A 573 -7.37 -23.81 -28.17
CA ILE A 573 -7.12 -22.42 -28.53
C ILE A 573 -7.96 -21.49 -27.62
N PRO A 574 -7.30 -20.68 -26.76
CA PRO A 574 -7.98 -19.83 -25.80
C PRO A 574 -8.47 -18.51 -26.41
N ASP A 575 -9.32 -18.58 -27.43
CA ASP A 575 -10.01 -17.44 -28.02
C ASP A 575 -11.52 -17.67 -28.04
N LEU A 576 -12.30 -16.64 -27.70
CA LEU A 576 -13.75 -16.74 -27.54
C LEU A 576 -14.44 -17.29 -28.78
N ASP A 577 -13.94 -17.03 -29.98
CA ASP A 577 -14.55 -17.50 -31.24
C ASP A 577 -14.52 -19.03 -31.41
N TYR A 578 -13.63 -19.72 -30.70
CA TYR A 578 -13.54 -21.19 -30.76
C TYR A 578 -14.35 -21.90 -29.69
N GLY A 579 -15.02 -21.14 -28.80
CA GLY A 579 -15.87 -21.73 -27.76
C GLY A 579 -17.25 -22.10 -28.28
N ASN A 580 -17.94 -22.98 -27.53
CA ASN A 580 -19.29 -23.44 -27.85
C ASN A 580 -20.32 -22.30 -27.83
N ASP A 581 -21.25 -22.28 -28.76
CA ASP A 581 -22.34 -21.29 -28.79
C ASP A 581 -23.40 -21.54 -27.71
N SER A 582 -23.49 -22.77 -27.20
CA SER A 582 -24.55 -23.21 -26.29
C SER A 582 -24.48 -22.56 -24.90
N ASN A 583 -23.32 -22.09 -24.46
CA ASN A 583 -23.10 -21.50 -23.12
C ASN A 583 -22.28 -20.21 -23.17
N GLN A 584 -22.56 -19.36 -24.14
CA GLN A 584 -21.91 -18.05 -24.18
C GLN A 584 -22.62 -17.06 -23.25
N LYS A 585 -21.82 -16.32 -22.47
CA LYS A 585 -22.32 -15.25 -21.61
C LYS A 585 -21.50 -13.97 -21.82
N SER A 586 -22.20 -12.85 -21.73
CA SER A 586 -21.52 -11.55 -21.69
C SER A 586 -22.13 -10.68 -20.62
N SER A 587 -21.32 -9.87 -19.98
CA SER A 587 -21.76 -8.88 -19.02
C SER A 587 -20.88 -7.63 -19.10
N GLY A 588 -21.41 -6.51 -18.66
CA GLY A 588 -20.67 -5.27 -18.65
C GLY A 588 -21.39 -4.16 -17.91
N LYS A 589 -20.65 -3.20 -17.43
CA LYS A 589 -21.19 -2.06 -16.69
C LYS A 589 -20.32 -0.83 -16.87
N THR A 590 -20.96 0.32 -16.95
CA THR A 590 -20.31 1.61 -16.82
C THR A 590 -20.73 2.26 -15.51
N GLN A 591 -19.75 2.65 -14.70
CA GLN A 591 -19.94 3.38 -13.47
C GLN A 591 -19.26 4.75 -13.58
N LYS A 592 -19.94 5.81 -13.12
CA LYS A 592 -19.42 7.18 -13.07
C LYS A 592 -19.61 7.74 -11.67
N THR A 593 -18.62 8.44 -11.19
CA THR A 593 -18.67 9.17 -9.92
C THR A 593 -18.24 10.62 -10.13
N ALA A 594 -18.62 11.52 -9.24
CA ALA A 594 -18.25 12.93 -9.31
C ALA A 594 -18.17 13.54 -7.91
N HIS A 595 -17.11 14.28 -7.65
CA HIS A 595 -16.88 14.97 -6.40
C HIS A 595 -16.35 16.38 -6.66
N ALA A 596 -16.73 17.33 -5.81
CA ALA A 596 -16.16 18.66 -5.81
C ALA A 596 -16.07 19.19 -4.37
N GLY A 597 -15.07 20.02 -4.11
CA GLY A 597 -14.85 20.54 -2.77
C GLY A 597 -14.13 21.87 -2.74
N TRP A 598 -14.38 22.61 -1.66
CA TRP A 598 -13.68 23.83 -1.29
C TRP A 598 -12.91 23.60 -0.01
N VAL A 599 -11.65 24.02 0.03
CA VAL A 599 -10.76 23.90 1.19
C VAL A 599 -10.31 25.27 1.63
N GLY A 600 -10.37 25.53 2.91
CA GLY A 600 -9.74 26.70 3.52
C GLY A 600 -8.85 26.28 4.68
N ARG A 601 -7.66 26.84 4.78
CA ARG A 601 -6.74 26.71 5.91
C ARG A 601 -6.14 28.05 6.27
N LEU A 602 -6.15 28.38 7.54
CA LEU A 602 -5.53 29.57 8.11
C LEU A 602 -4.57 29.14 9.23
N ASN A 603 -3.30 29.45 9.08
CA ASN A 603 -2.27 29.21 10.07
C ASN A 603 -1.84 30.57 10.65
N TYR A 604 -1.73 30.64 11.96
CA TYR A 604 -1.15 31.76 12.67
C TYR A 604 -0.09 31.27 13.66
N ASP A 605 1.07 31.89 13.60
CA ASP A 605 2.20 31.60 14.48
C ASP A 605 2.69 32.92 15.06
N TYR A 606 2.75 33.02 16.38
CA TYR A 606 3.29 34.15 17.10
C TYR A 606 4.69 33.81 17.66
N GLY A 607 5.70 34.37 17.01
CA GLY A 607 7.10 34.26 17.44
C GLY A 607 7.62 32.82 17.53
N ASN A 608 7.13 31.90 16.73
CA ASN A 608 7.39 30.46 16.78
C ASN A 608 7.04 29.79 18.13
N ARG A 609 6.21 30.46 18.98
CA ARG A 609 5.84 29.96 20.32
C ARG A 609 4.42 29.41 20.36
N TYR A 610 3.47 30.22 19.90
CA TYR A 610 2.04 29.86 19.91
C TYR A 610 1.56 29.68 18.50
N LEU A 611 1.07 28.46 18.21
CA LEU A 611 0.65 28.03 16.91
C LEU A 611 -0.86 27.76 16.92
N VAL A 612 -1.57 28.30 15.96
CA VAL A 612 -3.01 28.09 15.78
C VAL A 612 -3.26 27.78 14.32
N GLU A 613 -3.95 26.69 14.04
CA GLU A 613 -4.46 26.37 12.72
C GLU A 613 -5.97 26.19 12.76
N PHE A 614 -6.64 26.83 11.83
CA PHE A 614 -8.03 26.58 11.51
C PHE A 614 -8.14 26.08 10.08
N ASN A 615 -8.86 25.00 9.88
CA ASN A 615 -9.16 24.49 8.56
C ASN A 615 -10.65 24.16 8.40
N PHE A 616 -11.12 24.16 7.16
CA PHE A 616 -12.45 23.68 6.84
C PHE A 616 -12.47 23.06 5.45
N ARG A 617 -13.45 22.17 5.24
CA ARG A 617 -13.86 21.69 3.92
C ARG A 617 -15.37 21.84 3.74
N TYR A 618 -15.74 22.11 2.50
CA TYR A 618 -17.11 22.08 2.04
C TYR A 618 -17.17 21.15 0.83
N ASP A 619 -17.54 19.88 1.06
CA ASP A 619 -17.50 18.82 0.08
C ASP A 619 -18.86 18.44 -0.42
N GLY A 620 -18.98 18.18 -1.73
CA GLY A 620 -20.15 17.67 -2.40
C GLY A 620 -19.93 16.31 -3.05
N THR A 621 -20.88 15.39 -2.87
CA THR A 621 -20.88 14.04 -3.46
C THR A 621 -22.11 13.83 -4.33
N TYR A 622 -21.98 12.98 -5.34
CA TYR A 622 -23.08 12.59 -6.21
C TYR A 622 -24.08 11.60 -5.56
N LYS A 623 -23.68 10.94 -4.46
CA LYS A 623 -24.45 9.87 -3.81
C LYS A 623 -25.77 10.33 -3.20
N PHE A 624 -25.83 11.55 -2.67
CA PHE A 624 -26.99 12.04 -1.91
C PHE A 624 -27.88 12.99 -2.71
N GLN A 625 -29.11 13.14 -2.25
CA GLN A 625 -30.08 14.08 -2.82
C GLN A 625 -29.54 15.52 -2.80
N ARG A 626 -30.02 16.36 -3.70
CA ARG A 626 -29.52 17.74 -3.91
C ARG A 626 -29.44 18.57 -2.63
N GLY A 627 -30.38 18.46 -1.70
CA GLY A 627 -30.40 19.18 -0.42
C GLY A 627 -29.36 18.69 0.60
N ASN A 628 -28.97 17.40 0.55
CA ASN A 628 -28.09 16.75 1.53
C ASN A 628 -26.69 16.45 0.95
N ARG A 629 -26.44 16.89 -0.28
CA ARG A 629 -25.23 16.58 -1.05
C ARG A 629 -23.97 17.22 -0.50
N TRP A 630 -24.10 18.42 0.08
CA TRP A 630 -22.97 19.20 0.55
C TRP A 630 -22.84 19.14 2.07
N GLY A 631 -21.61 18.87 2.55
CA GLY A 631 -21.26 18.82 3.97
C GLY A 631 -20.17 19.84 4.33
N PHE A 632 -20.29 20.48 5.52
CA PHE A 632 -19.28 21.40 6.06
C PHE A 632 -18.52 20.75 7.22
N PHE A 633 -17.19 20.73 7.12
CA PHE A 633 -16.31 19.98 8.01
C PHE A 633 -15.16 20.85 8.51
N PRO A 634 -15.30 21.47 9.70
CA PRO A 634 -14.28 22.31 10.31
C PRO A 634 -13.30 21.51 11.17
N GLY A 635 -12.07 22.06 11.29
CA GLY A 635 -11.05 21.57 12.19
C GLY A 635 -10.25 22.71 12.81
N VAL A 636 -9.74 22.49 14.02
CA VAL A 636 -8.86 23.41 14.74
C VAL A 636 -7.72 22.63 15.38
N SER A 637 -6.52 23.21 15.34
CA SER A 637 -5.38 22.68 16.08
C SER A 637 -4.57 23.80 16.72
N LEU A 638 -4.02 23.49 17.88
CA LEU A 638 -3.25 24.38 18.74
C LEU A 638 -1.88 23.75 19.03
N GLY A 639 -0.86 24.56 19.05
CA GLY A 639 0.49 24.16 19.45
C GLY A 639 1.15 25.20 20.35
N TRP A 640 1.83 24.73 21.36
CA TRP A 640 2.65 25.55 22.23
C TRP A 640 4.07 24.99 22.28
N ARG A 641 5.03 25.77 21.76
CA ARG A 641 6.44 25.45 21.83
C ARG A 641 7.03 25.98 23.13
N VAL A 642 6.95 25.18 24.17
CA VAL A 642 7.42 25.49 25.51
C VAL A 642 8.93 25.78 25.53
N SER A 643 9.69 25.07 24.69
CA SER A 643 11.14 25.28 24.55
C SER A 643 11.52 26.69 24.06
N GLU A 644 10.59 27.43 23.44
CA GLU A 644 10.87 28.80 22.97
C GLU A 644 10.61 29.86 24.05
N GLU A 645 10.05 29.48 25.20
CA GLU A 645 9.81 30.40 26.30
C GLU A 645 11.12 30.75 27.06
N ASP A 646 11.27 32.02 27.41
CA ASP A 646 12.48 32.51 28.04
C ASP A 646 12.75 31.86 29.42
N PHE A 647 11.68 31.53 30.16
CA PHE A 647 11.81 30.81 31.44
C PHE A 647 12.28 29.37 31.22
N PHE A 648 11.82 28.71 30.17
CA PHE A 648 12.15 27.31 29.91
C PHE A 648 13.57 27.16 29.35
N LYS A 649 14.01 28.07 28.48
CA LYS A 649 15.41 28.15 27.99
C LYS A 649 16.42 28.30 29.11
N LYS A 650 16.05 29.00 30.19
CA LYS A 650 16.88 29.16 31.37
C LYS A 650 16.92 27.92 32.24
N LEU A 651 15.81 27.17 32.31
CA LEU A 651 15.66 25.97 33.12
C LEU A 651 16.32 24.74 32.47
N LEU A 652 16.15 24.56 31.16
CA LEU A 652 16.69 23.43 30.39
C LEU A 652 17.29 23.93 29.07
N PRO A 653 18.53 24.47 29.11
CA PRO A 653 19.18 25.08 27.95
C PRO A 653 19.47 24.06 26.83
N ASP A 654 19.65 22.79 27.16
CA ASP A 654 19.93 21.71 26.20
C ASP A 654 18.67 21.12 25.55
N MET A 655 17.46 21.64 25.84
CA MET A 655 16.22 21.21 25.22
C MET A 655 16.06 21.89 23.86
N ASP A 656 16.24 21.14 22.78
CA ASP A 656 16.09 21.66 21.40
C ASP A 656 14.64 21.98 21.06
N ASN A 657 13.71 21.10 21.44
CA ASN A 657 12.29 21.28 21.20
C ASN A 657 11.47 20.58 22.27
N LEU A 658 10.51 21.30 22.82
CA LEU A 658 9.38 20.76 23.57
C LEU A 658 8.13 21.45 23.06
N LYS A 659 7.28 20.70 22.33
CA LYS A 659 6.04 21.19 21.77
C LYS A 659 4.87 20.35 22.29
N ILE A 660 3.86 20.99 22.82
CA ILE A 660 2.57 20.39 23.20
C ILE A 660 1.55 20.77 22.14
N ARG A 661 0.72 19.83 21.73
CA ARG A 661 -0.26 20.05 20.68
C ARG A 661 -1.60 19.39 21.01
N ALA A 662 -2.68 20.02 20.56
CA ALA A 662 -4.02 19.49 20.65
C ALA A 662 -4.79 19.82 19.38
N SER A 663 -5.60 18.89 18.90
CA SER A 663 -6.42 19.09 17.74
C SER A 663 -7.81 18.50 17.89
N TYR A 664 -8.79 19.14 17.23
CA TYR A 664 -10.15 18.65 17.09
C TYR A 664 -10.63 18.89 15.67
N ALA A 665 -11.16 17.88 15.02
CA ALA A 665 -11.74 18.00 13.69
C ALA A 665 -13.04 17.22 13.57
N LYS A 666 -13.96 17.79 12.82
CA LYS A 666 -15.15 17.11 12.30
C LYS A 666 -14.88 16.83 10.82
N VAL A 667 -14.99 15.57 10.41
CA VAL A 667 -14.80 15.14 9.02
C VAL A 667 -16.04 14.37 8.61
N GLY A 668 -16.60 14.64 7.45
CA GLY A 668 -17.64 13.81 6.86
C GLY A 668 -17.03 12.64 6.14
N ASP A 669 -17.85 11.61 5.92
CA ASP A 669 -17.51 10.52 5.04
C ASP A 669 -18.81 10.02 4.37
N GLU A 670 -18.72 9.64 3.12
CA GLU A 670 -19.85 9.09 2.37
C GLU A 670 -19.98 7.57 2.51
N GLY A 671 -18.98 6.93 3.11
CA GLY A 671 -18.93 5.53 3.45
C GLY A 671 -19.41 4.56 2.39
N ASP A 672 -19.91 3.44 2.87
CA ASP A 672 -20.47 2.37 2.05
C ASP A 672 -21.96 2.60 1.73
N PHE A 673 -22.42 3.88 1.75
CA PHE A 673 -23.75 4.18 1.22
C PHE A 673 -23.78 3.92 -0.28
N ASP A 674 -24.81 3.19 -0.72
CA ASP A 674 -25.07 3.03 -2.14
C ASP A 674 -25.50 4.36 -2.75
N ALA A 675 -25.13 4.56 -4.00
CA ALA A 675 -25.46 5.78 -4.72
C ALA A 675 -26.93 5.81 -5.13
N PHE A 676 -27.54 7.00 -5.15
CA PHE A 676 -28.87 7.26 -5.68
C PHE A 676 -30.02 6.59 -4.92
N GLN A 677 -29.84 6.17 -3.66
CA GLN A 677 -30.92 5.58 -2.87
C GLN A 677 -32.14 6.53 -2.64
N TYR A 678 -32.04 7.77 -3.06
CA TYR A 678 -33.14 8.75 -3.03
C TYR A 678 -34.01 8.68 -4.28
N LEU A 679 -33.71 7.78 -5.23
CA LEU A 679 -34.48 7.58 -6.44
C LEU A 679 -35.29 6.29 -6.36
N ASP A 680 -36.56 6.38 -6.72
CA ASP A 680 -37.34 5.19 -7.02
C ASP A 680 -36.90 4.59 -8.36
N GLY A 681 -36.96 3.28 -8.48
CA GLY A 681 -36.50 2.59 -9.68
C GLY A 681 -36.97 1.17 -9.76
N TYR A 682 -36.66 0.54 -10.85
CA TYR A 682 -36.94 -0.86 -11.11
C TYR A 682 -35.66 -1.62 -11.44
N THR A 683 -35.61 -2.87 -11.05
CA THR A 683 -34.55 -3.80 -11.42
C THR A 683 -35.16 -5.06 -12.03
N SER A 684 -34.42 -5.72 -12.91
CA SER A 684 -34.79 -7.02 -13.43
C SER A 684 -34.78 -8.05 -12.31
N HIS A 685 -35.90 -8.73 -12.11
CA HIS A 685 -36.05 -9.72 -11.06
C HIS A 685 -37.06 -10.80 -11.46
N GLY A 686 -36.63 -12.06 -11.26
CA GLY A 686 -37.46 -13.21 -11.57
C GLY A 686 -37.69 -13.44 -13.06
N SER A 687 -38.25 -14.55 -13.37
CA SER A 687 -38.63 -14.92 -14.72
C SER A 687 -40.07 -15.43 -14.68
N TYR A 688 -40.87 -15.00 -15.63
CA TYR A 688 -42.27 -15.40 -15.75
C TYR A 688 -42.47 -16.15 -17.05
N ILE A 689 -43.30 -17.19 -17.03
CA ILE A 689 -43.76 -17.90 -18.24
C ILE A 689 -44.97 -17.18 -18.79
N MET A 690 -44.84 -16.59 -19.96
CA MET A 690 -45.93 -15.89 -20.66
C MET A 690 -46.37 -16.69 -21.85
N GLY A 691 -47.69 -16.97 -21.95
CA GLY A 691 -48.27 -17.68 -23.09
C GLY A 691 -47.81 -19.13 -23.23
N SER A 692 -47.51 -19.58 -24.46
CA SER A 692 -47.17 -20.97 -24.80
C SER A 692 -45.70 -21.38 -24.51
N GLY A 693 -45.10 -20.88 -23.42
CA GLY A 693 -43.82 -21.37 -22.94
C GLY A 693 -42.62 -20.42 -23.09
N GLY A 694 -42.84 -19.15 -23.43
CA GLY A 694 -41.74 -18.14 -23.41
C GLY A 694 -41.42 -17.66 -22.02
N VAL A 695 -40.15 -17.76 -21.59
CA VAL A 695 -39.63 -17.17 -20.33
C VAL A 695 -39.36 -15.71 -20.55
N THR A 696 -40.02 -14.82 -19.80
CA THR A 696 -39.83 -13.37 -19.85
C THR A 696 -39.29 -12.86 -18.52
N SER A 697 -38.27 -12.04 -18.57
CA SER A 697 -37.73 -11.41 -17.37
C SER A 697 -38.73 -10.43 -16.76
N GLY A 698 -38.98 -10.56 -15.47
CA GLY A 698 -39.83 -9.65 -14.71
C GLY A 698 -39.02 -8.43 -14.23
N MET A 699 -39.74 -7.45 -13.69
CA MET A 699 -39.17 -6.29 -13.02
C MET A 699 -39.80 -6.15 -11.64
N THR A 700 -39.03 -5.74 -10.68
CA THR A 700 -39.49 -5.36 -9.34
C THR A 700 -38.96 -3.98 -8.96
N THR A 701 -39.53 -3.36 -7.95
CA THR A 701 -39.01 -2.13 -7.37
C THR A 701 -37.62 -2.34 -6.74
N VAL A 702 -36.75 -1.35 -6.73
CA VAL A 702 -35.43 -1.41 -6.07
C VAL A 702 -35.51 -1.25 -4.56
N GLY A 703 -36.70 -1.29 -3.95
CA GLY A 703 -36.99 -1.03 -2.55
C GLY A 703 -37.41 0.43 -2.34
N MET A 704 -37.55 0.81 -1.07
CA MET A 704 -38.00 2.16 -0.70
C MET A 704 -36.87 3.19 -0.89
N ALA A 705 -37.19 4.33 -1.51
CA ALA A 705 -36.25 5.44 -1.62
C ALA A 705 -36.06 6.16 -0.28
N ASN A 706 -34.83 6.59 0.01
CA ASN A 706 -34.50 7.43 1.17
C ASN A 706 -33.85 8.75 0.75
N SER A 707 -34.64 9.81 0.77
CA SER A 707 -34.17 11.16 0.45
C SER A 707 -33.42 11.87 1.59
N TRP A 708 -33.40 11.29 2.80
CA TRP A 708 -32.79 11.86 3.99
C TRP A 708 -31.33 11.45 4.20
N LEU A 709 -30.83 10.50 3.42
CA LEU A 709 -29.44 10.06 3.49
C LEU A 709 -28.48 11.23 3.32
N THR A 710 -27.47 11.26 4.20
CA THR A 710 -26.43 12.28 4.21
C THR A 710 -25.12 11.69 4.71
N TRP A 711 -24.09 12.50 4.78
CA TRP A 711 -22.78 12.19 5.30
C TRP A 711 -22.86 11.60 6.72
N TYR A 712 -22.09 10.53 6.99
CA TYR A 712 -21.80 10.24 8.39
C TYR A 712 -20.64 11.11 8.89
N GLU A 713 -20.56 11.31 10.20
CA GLU A 713 -19.61 12.22 10.82
C GLU A 713 -18.56 11.47 11.62
N SER A 714 -17.28 11.83 11.43
CA SER A 714 -16.15 11.45 12.26
C SER A 714 -15.66 12.65 13.06
N LYS A 715 -15.76 12.61 14.38
CA LYS A 715 -15.20 13.60 15.30
C LYS A 715 -13.89 13.05 15.85
N ILE A 716 -12.79 13.68 15.49
CA ILE A 716 -11.42 13.25 15.80
C ILE A 716 -10.82 14.23 16.79
N MET A 717 -10.28 13.72 17.90
CA MET A 717 -9.56 14.46 18.93
C MET A 717 -8.18 13.86 19.09
N ASN A 718 -7.15 14.68 19.16
CA ASN A 718 -5.76 14.29 19.36
C ASN A 718 -5.07 15.22 20.33
N VAL A 719 -4.30 14.66 21.27
CA VAL A 719 -3.44 15.42 22.19
C VAL A 719 -2.08 14.74 22.18
N GLY A 720 -1.04 15.52 22.02
CA GLY A 720 0.31 14.98 21.94
C GLY A 720 1.39 15.96 22.34
N PHE A 721 2.62 15.44 22.43
CA PHE A 721 3.81 16.24 22.65
C PHE A 721 4.99 15.69 21.84
N GLU A 722 5.93 16.58 21.54
CA GLU A 722 7.17 16.28 20.84
C GLU A 722 8.33 16.83 21.65
N VAL A 723 9.33 16.00 21.86
CA VAL A 723 10.57 16.31 22.60
C VAL A 723 11.77 16.05 21.72
N SER A 724 12.72 16.97 21.71
CA SER A 724 14.08 16.76 21.21
C SER A 724 15.07 17.36 22.21
N TYR A 725 16.06 16.58 22.61
CA TYR A 725 17.00 16.95 23.64
C TYR A 725 18.43 16.78 23.15
N HIS A 726 19.31 17.72 23.53
CA HIS A 726 20.75 17.73 23.31
C HIS A 726 21.13 17.44 21.85
N ARG A 727 20.75 18.38 20.92
CA ARG A 727 21.03 18.30 19.48
C ARG A 727 20.45 17.05 18.81
N GLY A 728 19.28 16.60 19.28
CA GLY A 728 18.61 15.43 18.75
C GLY A 728 19.18 14.09 19.21
N LEU A 729 20.03 14.06 20.23
CA LEU A 729 20.51 12.83 20.86
C LEU A 729 19.35 11.92 21.27
N ILE A 730 18.31 12.52 21.85
CA ILE A 730 17.06 11.83 22.19
C ILE A 730 15.90 12.58 21.57
N SER A 731 15.04 11.85 20.91
CA SER A 731 13.75 12.37 20.41
C SER A 731 12.61 11.49 20.90
N MET A 732 11.48 12.10 21.22
CA MET A 732 10.26 11.38 21.61
C MET A 732 9.04 12.11 21.07
N GLU A 733 8.11 11.33 20.51
CA GLU A 733 6.79 11.80 20.08
C GLU A 733 5.74 10.92 20.77
N PHE A 734 4.70 11.55 21.31
CA PHE A 734 3.58 10.87 21.92
C PHE A 734 2.27 11.46 21.40
N ASP A 735 1.30 10.62 21.09
CA ASP A 735 -0.06 10.99 20.72
C ASP A 735 -1.08 10.10 21.41
N TRP A 736 -2.06 10.70 22.05
CA TRP A 736 -3.32 10.08 22.42
C TRP A 736 -4.40 10.56 21.49
N PHE A 737 -5.26 9.62 20.99
CA PHE A 737 -6.32 9.96 20.05
C PHE A 737 -7.63 9.26 20.38
N ARG A 738 -8.73 9.92 20.01
CA ARG A 738 -10.07 9.36 20.04
C ARG A 738 -10.84 9.82 18.80
N ARG A 739 -11.47 8.86 18.11
CA ARG A 739 -12.38 9.11 16.99
C ARG A 739 -13.75 8.53 17.31
N ASN A 740 -14.79 9.36 17.24
CA ASN A 740 -16.17 8.96 17.34
C ASN A 740 -16.80 9.09 15.95
N ARG A 741 -17.34 8.00 15.40
CA ARG A 741 -18.14 8.04 14.18
C ARG A 741 -19.61 7.89 14.52
N SER A 742 -20.47 8.67 13.88
CA SER A 742 -21.92 8.64 14.03
C SER A 742 -22.63 8.76 12.69
N GLY A 743 -23.77 8.12 12.56
CA GLY A 743 -24.54 8.09 11.32
C GLY A 743 -24.00 7.10 10.30
N LEU A 744 -23.29 6.06 10.74
CA LEU A 744 -22.84 4.98 9.84
C LEU A 744 -24.05 4.26 9.23
N PRO A 745 -23.93 3.74 7.97
CA PRO A 745 -25.02 3.10 7.28
C PRO A 745 -25.53 1.86 8.02
N ALA A 746 -26.82 1.77 8.17
CA ALA A 746 -27.52 0.59 8.64
C ALA A 746 -28.95 0.57 8.12
N THR A 747 -29.52 -0.62 8.03
CA THR A 747 -30.93 -0.84 7.69
C THR A 747 -31.71 -1.12 8.97
N ARG A 748 -32.86 -0.46 9.17
CA ARG A 748 -33.74 -0.81 10.30
C ARG A 748 -34.24 -2.23 10.17
N SER A 749 -33.83 -3.07 11.07
CA SER A 749 -34.17 -4.49 11.05
C SER A 749 -35.32 -4.87 12.01
N GLY A 750 -35.78 -3.95 12.84
CA GLY A 750 -36.67 -4.30 13.96
C GLY A 750 -38.05 -3.65 13.96
N SER A 751 -38.31 -2.71 13.09
CA SER A 751 -39.50 -1.86 13.21
C SER A 751 -40.66 -2.24 12.30
N LEU A 752 -40.48 -3.16 11.35
CA LEU A 752 -41.53 -3.52 10.43
C LEU A 752 -41.83 -5.03 10.44
N PRO A 753 -43.12 -5.43 10.41
CA PRO A 753 -43.50 -6.82 10.23
C PRO A 753 -43.07 -7.33 8.85
N THR A 754 -42.80 -8.63 8.75
CA THR A 754 -42.42 -9.30 7.47
C THR A 754 -43.48 -9.17 6.37
N VAL A 755 -44.74 -8.93 6.76
CA VAL A 755 -45.87 -8.73 5.81
C VAL A 755 -45.79 -7.36 5.12
N PHE A 756 -44.86 -6.48 5.46
CA PHE A 756 -44.69 -5.21 4.80
C PHE A 756 -44.29 -5.34 3.33
N GLY A 757 -43.58 -6.42 2.98
CA GLY A 757 -43.32 -6.81 1.57
C GLY A 757 -42.22 -6.02 0.86
N GLU A 758 -41.61 -5.01 1.52
CA GLU A 758 -40.51 -4.19 0.96
C GLU A 758 -39.28 -4.16 1.88
N SER A 759 -38.13 -3.98 1.28
CA SER A 759 -36.86 -3.80 2.02
C SER A 759 -36.72 -2.37 2.50
N MET A 760 -36.35 -2.20 3.76
CA MET A 760 -36.00 -0.86 4.28
C MET A 760 -34.71 -0.35 3.64
N PRO A 761 -34.63 0.94 3.30
CA PRO A 761 -33.42 1.55 2.79
C PRO A 761 -32.37 1.70 3.90
N GLN A 762 -31.13 1.98 3.50
CA GLN A 762 -30.11 2.40 4.45
C GLN A 762 -30.45 3.76 5.07
N GLU A 763 -30.11 3.93 6.33
CA GLU A 763 -30.25 5.16 7.11
C GLU A 763 -28.93 5.46 7.85
N ASN A 764 -28.74 6.72 8.28
CA ASN A 764 -27.63 7.13 9.13
C ASN A 764 -27.88 6.77 10.60
N LEU A 765 -27.58 5.55 11.05
CA LEU A 765 -27.98 5.02 12.34
C LEU A 765 -26.81 4.67 13.26
N ASN A 766 -25.86 3.84 12.81
CA ASN A 766 -24.86 3.22 13.67
C ASN A 766 -23.75 4.20 14.10
N SER A 767 -23.10 3.89 15.22
CA SER A 767 -21.94 4.62 15.72
C SER A 767 -20.87 3.73 16.30
N ASP A 768 -19.62 4.21 16.26
CA ASP A 768 -18.48 3.54 16.90
C ASP A 768 -17.43 4.54 17.42
N ILE A 769 -16.59 4.03 18.32
CA ILE A 769 -15.52 4.79 18.95
C ILE A 769 -14.21 4.05 18.75
N ASN A 770 -13.21 4.74 18.25
CA ASN A 770 -11.84 4.25 18.17
C ASN A 770 -10.94 5.08 19.09
N THR A 771 -10.17 4.41 19.97
CA THR A 771 -9.26 5.07 20.90
C THR A 771 -7.92 4.35 20.90
N GLY A 772 -6.85 5.11 21.08
CA GLY A 772 -5.51 4.56 21.14
C GLY A 772 -4.45 5.59 21.51
N PHE A 773 -3.20 5.14 21.54
CA PHE A 773 -2.05 6.01 21.67
C PHE A 773 -0.85 5.49 20.86
N GLU A 774 0.07 6.38 20.58
CA GLU A 774 1.29 6.15 19.82
C GLU A 774 2.47 6.76 20.53
N ILE A 775 3.60 6.06 20.48
CA ILE A 775 4.89 6.54 21.00
C ILE A 775 5.94 6.25 19.95
N ALA A 776 6.79 7.24 19.68
CA ALA A 776 8.02 7.05 18.91
C ALA A 776 9.17 7.59 19.72
N ILE A 777 10.28 6.85 19.80
CA ILE A 777 11.49 7.22 20.51
C ILE A 777 12.66 7.04 19.57
N GLY A 778 13.53 8.03 19.49
CA GLY A 778 14.76 7.98 18.69
C GLY A 778 15.97 8.31 19.56
N HIS A 779 17.08 7.65 19.28
CA HIS A 779 18.38 7.95 19.87
C HIS A 779 19.45 7.92 18.78
N LYS A 780 20.11 9.07 18.56
CA LYS A 780 21.18 9.23 17.58
C LYS A 780 22.44 9.69 18.27
N ASN A 781 23.55 9.03 18.01
CA ASN A 781 24.81 9.47 18.57
C ASN A 781 25.98 9.08 17.66
N LYS A 782 27.13 9.79 17.90
CA LYS A 782 28.42 9.48 17.31
C LYS A 782 29.43 9.24 18.42
N ILE A 783 29.99 8.04 18.46
CA ILE A 783 31.02 7.64 19.42
C ILE A 783 32.33 7.39 18.64
N GLY A 784 33.25 8.36 18.64
CA GLY A 784 34.42 8.32 17.76
C GLY A 784 33.98 8.37 16.29
N GLU A 785 34.32 7.35 15.50
CA GLU A 785 33.90 7.23 14.10
C GLU A 785 32.57 6.46 13.92
N PHE A 786 32.09 5.83 14.99
CA PHE A 786 30.84 5.03 14.94
C PHE A 786 29.61 5.91 15.07
N LEU A 787 28.84 6.04 13.99
CA LEU A 787 27.55 6.73 13.94
C LEU A 787 26.42 5.71 14.02
N TYR A 788 25.44 5.95 14.90
CA TYR A 788 24.25 5.10 14.97
C TYR A 788 22.96 5.92 15.15
N ASP A 789 21.87 5.40 14.61
CA ASP A 789 20.51 5.93 14.71
C ASP A 789 19.58 4.77 15.07
N ILE A 790 19.08 4.76 16.30
CA ILE A 790 18.13 3.73 16.77
C ILE A 790 16.79 4.41 16.99
N SER A 791 15.76 3.89 16.37
CA SER A 791 14.39 4.39 16.59
C SER A 791 13.43 3.24 16.84
N ALA A 792 12.57 3.43 17.82
CA ALA A 792 11.49 2.51 18.15
C ALA A 792 10.15 3.23 18.08
N ASN A 793 9.14 2.54 17.56
CA ASN A 793 7.77 3.02 17.60
C ASN A 793 6.86 1.95 18.18
N PHE A 794 5.81 2.42 18.87
CA PHE A 794 4.78 1.58 19.45
C PHE A 794 3.44 2.26 19.24
N SER A 795 2.42 1.49 18.85
CA SER A 795 1.06 1.97 18.74
C SER A 795 0.06 0.92 19.18
N THR A 796 -1.01 1.38 19.81
CA THR A 796 -2.16 0.54 20.13
C THR A 796 -3.44 1.26 19.78
N THR A 797 -4.41 0.50 19.28
CA THR A 797 -5.72 1.02 18.89
C THR A 797 -6.80 -0.03 19.12
N ARG A 798 -7.98 0.42 19.52
CA ARG A 798 -9.13 -0.46 19.72
C ARG A 798 -10.43 0.23 19.35
N ILE A 799 -11.27 -0.49 18.59
CA ILE A 799 -12.58 -0.01 18.15
C ILE A 799 -13.66 -0.63 19.01
N LYS A 800 -14.60 0.19 19.48
CA LYS A 800 -15.74 -0.20 20.27
C LYS A 800 -17.03 0.20 19.53
N TYR A 801 -18.00 -0.70 19.46
CA TYR A 801 -19.35 -0.34 19.06
C TYR A 801 -19.94 0.61 20.08
N ASP A 802 -20.49 1.74 19.64
CA ASP A 802 -21.22 2.67 20.48
C ASP A 802 -22.71 2.37 20.38
N TYR A 803 -23.24 2.41 19.15
CA TYR A 803 -24.60 2.00 18.85
C TYR A 803 -24.64 1.17 17.57
N VAL A 804 -25.39 0.10 17.58
CA VAL A 804 -25.69 -0.76 16.42
C VAL A 804 -27.18 -1.01 16.38
N GLU A 805 -27.80 -0.62 15.27
CA GLU A 805 -29.21 -0.89 15.00
C GLU A 805 -29.44 -2.39 14.81
N ARG A 806 -30.37 -2.94 15.58
CA ARG A 806 -30.76 -4.35 15.45
C ARG A 806 -32.12 -4.61 16.08
N ALA A 807 -32.81 -5.62 15.59
CA ALA A 807 -34.01 -6.14 16.23
C ALA A 807 -33.71 -6.75 17.60
N ALA A 808 -34.67 -6.65 18.51
CA ALA A 808 -34.61 -7.42 19.75
C ALA A 808 -34.70 -8.90 19.46
N SER A 809 -33.90 -9.73 20.14
CA SER A 809 -34.03 -11.18 20.07
C SER A 809 -35.18 -11.67 20.91
N THR A 810 -35.64 -12.90 20.67
CA THR A 810 -36.81 -13.51 21.31
C THR A 810 -36.63 -13.80 22.80
N ASN A 811 -35.35 -13.91 23.25
CA ASN A 811 -35.05 -14.22 24.65
C ASN A 811 -33.89 -13.36 25.16
N MET A 812 -33.68 -13.36 26.47
CA MET A 812 -32.69 -12.52 27.16
C MET A 812 -31.25 -12.93 26.83
N TYR A 813 -31.00 -14.23 26.70
CA TYR A 813 -29.66 -14.73 26.36
C TYR A 813 -29.23 -14.29 24.97
N ASP A 814 -30.08 -14.48 23.98
CA ASP A 814 -29.81 -14.03 22.61
C ASP A 814 -29.69 -12.51 22.52
N ASN A 815 -30.48 -11.76 23.32
CA ASN A 815 -30.31 -10.31 23.41
C ASN A 815 -28.94 -9.95 23.99
N TRP A 816 -28.47 -10.65 25.02
CA TRP A 816 -27.14 -10.45 25.60
C TRP A 816 -26.05 -10.82 24.55
N ARG A 817 -26.11 -12.02 23.97
CA ARG A 817 -25.13 -12.53 23.03
C ARG A 817 -25.02 -11.63 21.79
N ASN A 818 -26.12 -11.27 21.21
CA ASN A 818 -26.18 -10.51 19.97
C ASN A 818 -26.04 -8.98 20.17
N ASN A 819 -26.19 -8.47 21.40
CA ASN A 819 -26.01 -7.05 21.67
C ASN A 819 -24.54 -6.65 21.62
N THR A 820 -24.15 -5.99 20.55
CA THR A 820 -22.78 -5.48 20.32
C THR A 820 -22.55 -4.11 20.93
N ASN A 821 -23.62 -3.38 21.34
CA ASN A 821 -23.50 -2.04 21.92
C ASN A 821 -22.58 -2.02 23.14
N GLY A 822 -21.61 -1.11 23.14
CA GLY A 822 -20.62 -0.99 24.20
C GLY A 822 -19.52 -2.07 24.17
N ARG A 823 -19.49 -2.99 23.20
CA ARG A 823 -18.47 -4.04 23.06
C ARG A 823 -17.40 -3.65 22.04
N TYR A 824 -16.24 -4.24 22.22
CA TYR A 824 -15.16 -4.10 21.25
C TYR A 824 -15.45 -4.89 19.98
N LYS A 825 -15.06 -4.32 18.84
CA LYS A 825 -15.07 -5.04 17.56
C LYS A 825 -14.04 -6.17 17.58
N SER A 826 -14.25 -7.17 16.72
CA SER A 826 -13.31 -8.29 16.53
C SER A 826 -13.10 -9.13 17.82
N ILE A 827 -14.16 -9.41 18.56
CA ILE A 827 -14.18 -10.44 19.60
C ILE A 827 -14.59 -11.76 18.93
N ARG A 828 -13.84 -12.83 19.19
CA ARG A 828 -14.24 -14.18 18.81
C ARG A 828 -15.18 -14.74 19.84
N TRP A 829 -16.28 -15.30 19.37
CA TRP A 829 -17.26 -16.03 20.13
C TRP A 829 -17.18 -17.50 19.81
N GLY A 830 -17.40 -18.35 20.79
CA GLY A 830 -17.39 -19.81 20.63
C GLY A 830 -17.61 -20.52 21.96
N LYS A 831 -17.64 -21.82 21.89
CA LYS A 831 -17.68 -22.68 23.08
C LYS A 831 -16.28 -22.80 23.65
N ARG A 832 -16.10 -22.66 24.95
CA ARG A 832 -14.79 -22.75 25.59
C ARG A 832 -14.42 -24.20 25.84
N VAL A 833 -13.27 -24.61 25.33
CA VAL A 833 -12.70 -25.92 25.66
C VAL A 833 -12.10 -25.87 27.05
N ILE A 834 -12.51 -26.80 27.94
CA ILE A 834 -12.02 -26.95 29.31
C ILE A 834 -11.10 -28.17 29.48
N GLY A 835 -10.96 -29.02 28.48
CA GLY A 835 -10.09 -30.19 28.51
C GLY A 835 -10.46 -31.20 27.42
N GLN A 836 -10.03 -32.43 27.64
CA GLN A 836 -10.42 -33.61 26.89
C GLN A 836 -11.01 -34.64 27.86
N PHE A 837 -11.94 -35.43 27.38
CA PHE A 837 -12.48 -36.54 28.16
C PHE A 837 -11.41 -37.60 28.38
N THR A 838 -11.29 -38.11 29.60
CA THR A 838 -10.28 -39.11 29.98
C THR A 838 -10.86 -40.51 30.10
N SER A 839 -12.18 -40.64 30.27
CA SER A 839 -12.86 -41.93 30.42
C SER A 839 -14.35 -41.86 30.02
N PHE A 840 -14.94 -42.99 29.74
CA PHE A 840 -16.38 -43.10 29.48
C PHE A 840 -17.22 -42.69 30.68
N GLU A 841 -16.76 -42.97 31.92
CA GLU A 841 -17.42 -42.50 33.13
C GLU A 841 -17.51 -41.00 33.21
N GLU A 842 -16.44 -40.30 32.86
CA GLU A 842 -16.44 -38.82 32.76
C GLU A 842 -17.45 -38.33 31.72
N ILE A 843 -17.50 -38.99 30.55
CA ILE A 843 -18.42 -38.62 29.43
C ILE A 843 -19.87 -38.74 29.91
N LEU A 844 -20.23 -39.85 30.57
CA LEU A 844 -21.60 -40.10 31.04
C LEU A 844 -22.02 -39.11 32.13
N ASN A 845 -21.10 -38.62 32.94
CA ASN A 845 -21.36 -37.67 34.02
C ASN A 845 -21.20 -36.18 33.60
N SER A 846 -20.91 -35.92 32.32
CA SER A 846 -20.71 -34.57 31.78
C SER A 846 -21.99 -34.05 31.10
N PRO A 847 -22.15 -32.73 30.96
CA PRO A 847 -23.22 -32.12 30.17
C PRO A 847 -23.29 -32.74 28.76
N ILE A 848 -24.49 -32.86 28.20
CA ILE A 848 -24.71 -33.45 26.88
C ILE A 848 -24.22 -32.50 25.80
N GLN A 849 -23.21 -32.91 24.99
CA GLN A 849 -22.65 -32.07 23.96
C GLN A 849 -22.79 -32.61 22.50
N ASP A 850 -23.25 -33.85 22.34
CA ASP A 850 -23.48 -34.47 21.04
C ASP A 850 -24.96 -34.48 20.60
N GLY A 851 -25.86 -34.05 21.48
CA GLY A 851 -27.30 -34.06 21.26
C GLY A 851 -27.93 -35.45 21.39
N ASP A 852 -27.17 -36.53 21.73
CA ASP A 852 -27.63 -37.92 21.85
C ASP A 852 -27.18 -38.58 23.18
N GLY A 853 -27.15 -37.81 24.24
CA GLY A 853 -26.77 -38.30 25.58
C GLY A 853 -25.32 -38.68 25.70
N ASN A 854 -24.43 -38.07 24.94
CA ASN A 854 -22.99 -38.32 24.89
C ASN A 854 -22.60 -39.71 24.37
N ARG A 855 -23.48 -40.35 23.61
CA ARG A 855 -23.23 -41.71 23.10
C ARG A 855 -22.22 -41.78 21.97
N THR A 856 -22.01 -40.69 21.27
CA THR A 856 -21.05 -40.58 20.14
C THR A 856 -19.67 -40.13 20.58
N LEU A 857 -19.50 -39.75 21.87
CA LEU A 857 -18.24 -39.24 22.41
C LEU A 857 -17.31 -40.38 22.85
N LEU A 858 -16.02 -40.12 22.71
CA LEU A 858 -14.95 -41.03 23.10
C LEU A 858 -13.95 -40.32 24.02
N PRO A 859 -13.22 -41.08 24.88
CA PRO A 859 -12.07 -40.56 25.59
C PRO A 859 -11.07 -39.94 24.57
N GLY A 860 -10.63 -38.70 24.84
CA GLY A 860 -9.83 -37.91 23.92
C GLY A 860 -10.59 -36.78 23.20
N ASP A 861 -11.92 -36.88 23.12
CA ASP A 861 -12.75 -35.79 22.56
C ASP A 861 -12.67 -34.53 23.39
N LEU A 862 -12.89 -33.38 22.78
CA LEU A 862 -12.88 -32.11 23.47
C LEU A 862 -14.07 -31.95 24.38
N LYS A 863 -13.80 -31.52 25.64
CA LYS A 863 -14.79 -31.20 26.65
C LYS A 863 -15.04 -29.68 26.65
N PHE A 864 -16.31 -29.30 26.48
CA PHE A 864 -16.71 -27.89 26.47
C PHE A 864 -17.35 -27.48 27.82
N GLU A 865 -17.24 -26.19 28.11
CA GLU A 865 -17.84 -25.59 29.31
C GLU A 865 -19.35 -25.38 29.08
N ASP A 866 -20.15 -25.87 30.05
CA ASP A 866 -21.58 -25.54 30.18
C ASP A 866 -21.69 -24.16 30.85
N TYR A 867 -21.75 -23.14 30.01
CA TYR A 867 -21.67 -21.72 30.44
C TYR A 867 -22.93 -21.28 31.17
N ASN A 868 -24.09 -21.79 30.76
CA ASN A 868 -25.37 -21.42 31.34
C ASN A 868 -25.85 -22.42 32.42
N SER A 869 -25.13 -23.54 32.63
CA SER A 869 -25.40 -24.59 33.63
C SER A 869 -26.75 -25.26 33.41
N ASP A 870 -27.21 -25.46 32.15
CA ASP A 870 -28.46 -26.17 31.87
C ASP A 870 -28.29 -27.69 31.61
N GLY A 871 -27.03 -28.18 31.61
CA GLY A 871 -26.69 -29.59 31.40
C GLY A 871 -26.58 -29.99 29.91
N ILE A 872 -26.67 -29.04 28.99
CA ILE A 872 -26.59 -29.28 27.56
C ILE A 872 -25.62 -28.24 26.90
N ILE A 873 -24.63 -28.69 26.13
CA ILE A 873 -23.70 -27.85 25.43
C ILE A 873 -24.29 -27.47 24.05
N ASP A 874 -24.96 -26.36 23.97
CA ASP A 874 -25.59 -25.85 22.73
C ASP A 874 -25.08 -24.43 22.36
N ASP A 875 -25.83 -23.73 21.55
CA ASP A 875 -25.49 -22.36 21.14
C ASP A 875 -25.56 -21.33 22.29
N LYS A 876 -26.24 -21.66 23.40
CA LYS A 876 -26.31 -20.79 24.57
C LYS A 876 -25.03 -20.81 25.41
N ASP A 877 -24.11 -21.77 25.16
CA ASP A 877 -22.79 -21.83 25.81
C ASP A 877 -21.72 -21.04 25.05
N THR A 878 -22.14 -20.35 24.00
CA THR A 878 -21.25 -19.49 23.24
C THR A 878 -20.90 -18.24 24.06
N GLN A 879 -19.61 -18.04 24.28
CA GLN A 879 -19.05 -16.95 25.08
C GLN A 879 -17.90 -16.23 24.36
N PRO A 880 -17.47 -15.04 24.84
CA PRO A 880 -16.28 -14.38 24.27
C PRO A 880 -15.01 -15.18 24.57
N LEU A 881 -14.33 -15.67 23.55
CA LEU A 881 -13.11 -16.48 23.69
C LEU A 881 -11.82 -15.67 23.66
N GLY A 882 -11.85 -14.40 23.31
CA GLY A 882 -10.65 -13.56 23.28
C GLY A 882 -10.59 -12.56 22.13
N HIS A 883 -9.37 -12.35 21.64
CA HIS A 883 -9.09 -11.34 20.64
C HIS A 883 -9.46 -11.81 19.22
N GLY A 884 -9.84 -10.85 18.37
CA GLY A 884 -10.08 -11.11 16.96
C GLY A 884 -8.80 -11.20 16.12
N ASP A 885 -8.98 -11.31 14.81
CA ASP A 885 -7.92 -11.57 13.84
C ASP A 885 -7.01 -10.36 13.57
N THR A 886 -7.42 -9.17 14.02
CA THR A 886 -6.66 -7.95 13.79
C THR A 886 -5.79 -7.63 15.00
N PRO A 887 -4.47 -7.59 14.86
CA PRO A 887 -3.57 -7.16 15.92
C PRO A 887 -3.93 -5.76 16.43
N ARG A 888 -3.84 -5.55 17.75
CA ARG A 888 -4.11 -4.26 18.41
C ARG A 888 -2.84 -3.48 18.70
N ILE A 889 -1.74 -4.19 18.82
CA ILE A 889 -0.44 -3.64 19.17
C ILE A 889 0.47 -3.78 17.95
N TYR A 890 1.10 -2.70 17.60
CA TYR A 890 2.10 -2.61 16.54
C TYR A 890 3.34 -1.95 17.11
N TYR A 891 4.48 -2.49 16.76
CA TYR A 891 5.76 -1.90 17.13
C TYR A 891 6.77 -2.10 16.00
N GLY A 892 7.77 -1.23 15.98
CA GLY A 892 8.89 -1.31 15.06
C GLY A 892 10.16 -0.87 15.75
N LEU A 893 11.28 -1.51 15.41
CA LEU A 893 12.62 -1.14 15.83
C LEU A 893 13.46 -0.98 14.57
N ASN A 894 14.09 0.17 14.41
CA ASN A 894 14.99 0.48 13.30
C ASN A 894 16.35 0.87 13.87
N MET A 895 17.42 0.35 13.27
CA MET A 895 18.79 0.59 13.70
C MET A 895 19.65 0.95 12.49
#